data_9400ff6e34fec272d5eb11b2bcbf8d0e
#
_entry.id   9400ff6e34fec272d5eb11b2bcbf8d0e
#
_cell.length_a   1.000
_cell.length_b   1.000
_cell.length_c   1.000
_cell.angle_alpha   90.00
_cell.angle_beta   90.00
_cell.angle_gamma   90.00
#
_symmetry.space_group_name_H-M   'P 1'
#
loop_
_entity.id
_entity.type
_entity.pdbx_description
1 polymer ?
#
loop_
_entity_poly.entity_id
_entity_poly.type
_entity_poly.pdbx_seq_one_letter_code
_entity_poly.pdbx_strand_id
1 'polypeptide(L)'
;MKKKVIAYLHTHWDRERYREFESFRLRLIKVLDNVLNLLESGKIPSFYFDGQTSALQDYLEINPEKEALVRKLIKQKKLFIGPCYTLVDEFLTDGICFRKNLEIGLKYAKSMGCEDFLGYFADTFGHSKNVPLILKEFGIDKAVVWRGCPDIIPSEFLFNGIKTVNLIQGYFLDIFSADKSIEEKAEFLESHLDKIAQKSKDVLLLPIGADHLGVEPDIAEQIKAVNKLLKHYEIELSSPFKYFELVKNNFQFEYNQELRDNATTFILPGCYSTRTQLKKSNAKCSYLLDLANKFQKFGQKKYKTDSFDNVIEYAYKLLLQNQAHDGICGCSIDAVHRENNIRYEKVLQIATTLIKEILVETGENSMIINLSNQEFTGIIKFDSPVKYSEKEFEVISETRGVADAITYDSQKIPITEDYKPIYTYLAEIDHKTPSKLLSRTTKPYGGSYTQSDLEFTNTRIENSNICLSIKNGEIKLTDKITGNVYPNFIEFVNFKDLGDTYNFGPDKSDTGKQGEIISSEILRVGGLQSALLVKFKIGTIILDAEIALNKNSHLLKFKIIWNNKMRNHLLQVKFNLKEPITKTFSEDMNTLITREFDPNYEIRKNLPKEKGLEVKTNTAPMQRYVATQGFEVVTKGLCEYEVSQNTLLITLLRSIGVVSNPKNPARTTPAGPPILVDEAQQIGLNIAEFAIGFSSEENWQTAINEIYPQIIYNF
;
A
#
# COMPACT_ATOMS: atom_id res chain seq x y z
N MET A 1 -29.54 -36.47 11.00
CA MET A 1 -28.13 -36.41 11.45
C MET A 1 -27.76 -34.94 11.52
N LYS A 2 -27.16 -34.49 12.63
CA LYS A 2 -26.73 -33.06 12.74
C LYS A 2 -25.58 -32.79 11.77
N LYS A 3 -25.56 -31.58 11.20
CA LYS A 3 -24.48 -31.12 10.30
C LYS A 3 -23.25 -30.79 11.15
N LYS A 4 -22.06 -31.25 10.73
CA LYS A 4 -20.82 -31.05 11.46
C LYS A 4 -20.32 -29.61 11.30
N VAL A 5 -19.88 -29.00 12.41
CA VAL A 5 -19.26 -27.66 12.46
C VAL A 5 -17.87 -27.81 13.06
N ILE A 6 -16.84 -27.43 12.31
CA ILE A 6 -15.48 -27.30 12.83
C ILE A 6 -15.30 -25.89 13.31
N ALA A 7 -15.19 -25.72 14.65
CA ALA A 7 -14.93 -24.45 15.27
C ALA A 7 -13.44 -24.32 15.64
N TYR A 8 -12.83 -23.16 15.37
CA TYR A 8 -11.48 -22.87 15.79
C TYR A 8 -11.43 -21.61 16.64
N LEU A 9 -10.62 -21.66 17.68
CA LEU A 9 -10.37 -20.52 18.56
C LEU A 9 -9.28 -19.66 17.95
N HIS A 10 -9.52 -18.33 17.91
CA HIS A 10 -8.59 -17.36 17.38
C HIS A 10 -8.70 -16.00 18.06
N THR A 11 -7.79 -15.10 17.78
CA THR A 11 -7.95 -13.66 17.98
C THR A 11 -7.47 -12.96 16.71
N HIS A 12 -8.15 -11.90 16.28
CA HIS A 12 -7.55 -10.95 15.35
C HIS A 12 -6.72 -9.95 16.16
N TRP A 13 -5.49 -9.68 15.70
CA TRP A 13 -4.58 -8.86 16.48
C TRP A 13 -4.03 -7.71 15.64
N ASP A 14 -4.62 -6.52 15.82
CA ASP A 14 -4.00 -5.29 15.37
C ASP A 14 -2.85 -4.95 16.31
N ARG A 15 -1.64 -4.82 15.77
CA ARG A 15 -0.48 -4.47 16.56
C ARG A 15 -0.63 -3.10 17.22
N GLU A 16 -1.28 -2.17 16.52
CA GLU A 16 -1.59 -0.80 16.91
C GLU A 16 -2.75 -0.28 16.07
N ARG A 17 -3.71 0.44 16.66
CA ARG A 17 -4.89 0.97 15.93
C ARG A 17 -5.51 2.17 16.67
N TYR A 18 -6.47 1.93 17.55
CA TYR A 18 -7.11 2.95 18.39
C TYR A 18 -6.43 3.12 19.76
N ARG A 19 -5.29 2.50 19.95
CA ARG A 19 -4.30 2.70 21.02
C ARG A 19 -2.91 2.51 20.46
N GLU A 20 -1.94 3.09 21.15
CA GLU A 20 -0.52 2.96 20.85
C GLU A 20 -0.04 1.51 21.06
N PHE A 21 1.04 1.16 20.38
CA PHE A 21 1.62 -0.18 20.38
C PHE A 21 1.84 -0.75 21.79
N GLU A 22 2.49 0.01 22.70
CA GLU A 22 2.78 -0.52 24.04
C GLU A 22 1.51 -0.75 24.87
N SER A 23 0.47 0.04 24.66
CA SER A 23 -0.83 -0.19 25.32
C SER A 23 -1.48 -1.49 24.84
N PHE A 24 -1.35 -1.80 23.53
CA PHE A 24 -1.82 -3.07 22.99
C PHE A 24 -0.91 -4.23 23.37
N ARG A 25 0.41 -4.04 23.45
CA ARG A 25 1.35 -5.08 23.87
C ARG A 25 1.06 -5.58 25.31
N LEU A 26 0.73 -4.67 26.24
CA LEU A 26 0.28 -5.06 27.59
C LEU A 26 -0.99 -5.92 27.57
N ARG A 27 -1.91 -5.64 26.66
CA ARG A 27 -3.11 -6.45 26.45
C ARG A 27 -2.78 -7.80 25.84
N LEU A 28 -1.88 -7.82 24.84
CA LEU A 28 -1.38 -9.03 24.20
C LEU A 28 -0.78 -10.02 25.20
N ILE A 29 0.02 -9.54 26.14
CA ILE A 29 0.62 -10.37 27.20
C ILE A 29 -0.51 -11.11 27.95
N LYS A 30 -1.55 -10.40 28.40
CA LYS A 30 -2.66 -11.04 29.12
C LYS A 30 -3.42 -12.07 28.28
N VAL A 31 -3.66 -11.76 27.00
CA VAL A 31 -4.34 -12.67 26.07
C VAL A 31 -3.51 -13.92 25.85
N LEU A 32 -2.21 -13.79 25.54
CA LEU A 32 -1.36 -14.93 25.29
C LEU A 32 -1.08 -15.76 26.55
N ASP A 33 -0.88 -15.14 27.72
CA ASP A 33 -0.77 -15.89 28.98
C ASP A 33 -2.01 -16.75 29.25
N ASN A 34 -3.20 -16.21 29.02
CA ASN A 34 -4.46 -16.96 29.11
C ASN A 34 -4.47 -18.14 28.13
N VAL A 35 -4.21 -17.88 26.84
CA VAL A 35 -4.22 -18.91 25.78
C VAL A 35 -3.19 -20.00 26.05
N LEU A 36 -1.95 -19.64 26.38
CA LEU A 36 -0.87 -20.60 26.66
C LEU A 36 -1.21 -21.49 27.86
N ASN A 37 -1.79 -20.95 28.94
CA ASN A 37 -2.23 -21.70 30.10
C ASN A 37 -3.37 -22.69 29.77
N LEU A 38 -4.34 -22.29 28.92
CA LEU A 38 -5.41 -23.17 28.48
C LEU A 38 -4.93 -24.30 27.57
N LEU A 39 -3.98 -24.01 26.68
CA LEU A 39 -3.36 -25.00 25.80
C LEU A 39 -2.48 -26.01 26.60
N GLU A 40 -1.69 -25.52 27.55
CA GLU A 40 -0.82 -26.35 28.37
C GLU A 40 -1.63 -27.29 29.29
N SER A 41 -2.69 -26.75 29.93
CA SER A 41 -3.60 -27.52 30.78
C SER A 41 -4.52 -28.47 30.00
N GLY A 42 -4.55 -28.39 28.66
CA GLY A 42 -5.42 -29.21 27.81
C GLY A 42 -6.90 -28.83 27.86
N LYS A 43 -7.26 -27.67 28.40
CA LYS A 43 -8.65 -27.17 28.42
C LYS A 43 -9.18 -26.81 27.05
N ILE A 44 -8.29 -26.39 26.12
CA ILE A 44 -8.61 -26.17 24.70
C ILE A 44 -7.69 -27.04 23.83
N PRO A 45 -8.18 -27.54 22.67
CA PRO A 45 -7.40 -28.40 21.81
C PRO A 45 -6.34 -27.68 21.01
N SER A 46 -6.66 -26.47 20.51
CA SER A 46 -5.77 -25.68 19.68
C SER A 46 -6.20 -24.21 19.66
N PHE A 47 -5.27 -23.33 19.22
CA PHE A 47 -5.49 -21.92 18.98
C PHE A 47 -4.80 -21.48 17.70
N TYR A 48 -5.51 -20.73 16.86
CA TYR A 48 -4.99 -20.16 15.62
C TYR A 48 -4.65 -18.67 15.84
N PHE A 49 -3.37 -18.34 15.80
CA PHE A 49 -2.90 -16.98 16.11
C PHE A 49 -2.77 -16.14 14.84
N ASP A 50 -3.93 -15.80 14.26
CA ASP A 50 -4.17 -14.75 13.26
C ASP A 50 -3.31 -14.78 11.98
N GLY A 51 -2.66 -15.89 11.66
CA GLY A 51 -1.85 -16.00 10.44
C GLY A 51 -0.58 -15.11 10.42
N GLN A 52 -0.20 -14.49 11.54
CA GLN A 52 0.95 -13.59 11.64
C GLN A 52 1.94 -14.03 12.73
N THR A 53 3.16 -13.49 12.67
CA THR A 53 4.23 -13.80 13.62
C THR A 53 4.72 -12.60 14.42
N SER A 54 4.44 -11.37 13.98
CA SER A 54 4.92 -10.14 14.64
C SER A 54 4.41 -10.04 16.07
N ALA A 55 3.13 -10.31 16.31
CA ALA A 55 2.54 -10.25 17.64
C ALA A 55 3.14 -11.28 18.61
N LEU A 56 3.51 -12.49 18.13
CA LEU A 56 4.22 -13.46 18.95
C LEU A 56 5.65 -12.99 19.26
N GLN A 57 6.33 -12.35 18.30
CA GLN A 57 7.66 -11.78 18.53
C GLN A 57 7.60 -10.65 19.57
N ASP A 58 6.59 -9.76 19.47
CA ASP A 58 6.33 -8.68 20.43
C ASP A 58 6.08 -9.22 21.86
N TYR A 59 5.39 -10.38 21.98
CA TYR A 59 5.17 -11.05 23.25
C TYR A 59 6.45 -11.65 23.84
N LEU A 60 7.21 -12.39 23.02
CA LEU A 60 8.43 -13.07 23.48
C LEU A 60 9.60 -12.11 23.71
N GLU A 61 9.60 -10.90 23.15
CA GLU A 61 10.55 -9.85 23.48
C GLU A 61 10.47 -9.47 24.98
N ILE A 62 9.26 -9.49 25.55
CA ILE A 62 9.02 -9.14 26.96
C ILE A 62 9.06 -10.38 27.87
N ASN A 63 8.63 -11.54 27.37
CA ASN A 63 8.53 -12.80 28.14
C ASN A 63 9.40 -13.92 27.47
N PRO A 64 10.72 -13.75 27.39
CA PRO A 64 11.59 -14.72 26.67
C PRO A 64 11.58 -16.11 27.34
N GLU A 65 11.28 -16.20 28.63
CA GLU A 65 11.17 -17.46 29.37
C GLU A 65 10.01 -18.35 28.87
N LYS A 66 9.03 -17.77 28.19
CA LYS A 66 7.89 -18.50 27.60
C LYS A 66 8.23 -19.19 26.26
N GLU A 67 9.37 -18.90 25.66
CA GLU A 67 9.72 -19.42 24.33
C GLU A 67 9.70 -20.95 24.28
N ALA A 68 10.22 -21.61 25.30
CA ALA A 68 10.26 -23.08 25.35
C ALA A 68 8.84 -23.70 25.36
N LEU A 69 7.90 -23.09 26.11
CA LEU A 69 6.49 -23.50 26.14
C LEU A 69 5.82 -23.27 24.79
N VAL A 70 6.02 -22.11 24.19
CA VAL A 70 5.49 -21.74 22.87
C VAL A 70 5.96 -22.74 21.80
N ARG A 71 7.27 -23.03 21.74
CA ARG A 71 7.84 -24.06 20.84
C ARG A 71 7.24 -25.44 21.03
N LYS A 72 7.05 -25.85 22.31
CA LYS A 72 6.41 -27.15 22.64
C LYS A 72 4.98 -27.19 22.08
N LEU A 73 4.17 -26.14 22.31
CA LEU A 73 2.78 -26.09 21.87
C LEU A 73 2.65 -26.05 20.32
N ILE A 74 3.54 -25.32 19.64
CA ILE A 74 3.60 -25.31 18.16
C ILE A 74 3.91 -26.70 17.61
N LYS A 75 4.96 -27.36 18.12
CA LYS A 75 5.33 -28.73 17.70
C LYS A 75 4.22 -29.77 17.96
N GLN A 76 3.42 -29.56 19.01
CA GLN A 76 2.24 -30.40 19.33
C GLN A 76 1.01 -30.05 18.45
N LYS A 77 1.11 -29.11 17.52
CA LYS A 77 0.00 -28.61 16.69
C LYS A 77 -1.18 -28.08 17.52
N LYS A 78 -0.87 -27.50 18.68
CA LYS A 78 -1.83 -26.81 19.54
C LYS A 78 -1.85 -25.31 19.34
N LEU A 79 -0.73 -24.71 18.95
CA LEU A 79 -0.63 -23.29 18.59
C LEU A 79 -0.15 -23.16 17.16
N PHE A 80 -0.89 -22.43 16.32
CA PHE A 80 -0.58 -22.18 14.92
C PHE A 80 -0.26 -20.71 14.71
N ILE A 81 0.83 -20.41 13.99
CA ILE A 81 1.34 -19.07 13.70
C ILE A 81 1.77 -18.92 12.25
N GLY A 82 1.83 -17.68 11.75
CA GLY A 82 2.24 -17.41 10.36
C GLY A 82 1.22 -17.82 9.32
N PRO A 83 1.48 -17.67 8.03
CA PRO A 83 2.79 -17.51 7.37
C PRO A 83 3.32 -16.09 7.30
N CYS A 84 2.50 -15.06 7.54
CA CYS A 84 2.89 -13.67 7.40
C CYS A 84 3.74 -13.19 8.59
N TYR A 85 4.59 -12.18 8.36
CA TYR A 85 5.17 -11.42 9.46
C TYR A 85 4.08 -10.56 10.12
N THR A 86 3.31 -9.79 9.32
CA THR A 86 2.14 -9.04 9.76
C THR A 86 1.01 -9.12 8.73
N LEU A 87 -0.21 -8.78 9.11
CA LEU A 87 -1.35 -8.75 8.18
C LEU A 87 -1.39 -7.39 7.47
N VAL A 88 -0.86 -7.35 6.26
CA VAL A 88 -0.78 -6.14 5.44
C VAL A 88 -2.10 -5.87 4.70
N ASP A 89 -2.35 -4.60 4.32
CA ASP A 89 -3.34 -4.31 3.28
C ASP A 89 -2.77 -4.69 1.91
N GLU A 90 -3.51 -5.49 1.15
CA GLU A 90 -3.03 -6.07 -0.11
C GLU A 90 -2.98 -5.05 -1.25
N PHE A 91 -3.84 -4.05 -1.27
CA PHE A 91 -3.90 -3.05 -2.34
C PHE A 91 -2.86 -1.93 -2.16
N LEU A 92 -2.45 -1.66 -0.92
CA LEU A 92 -1.50 -0.60 -0.59
C LEU A 92 -0.07 -1.10 -0.36
N THR A 93 0.12 -2.42 -0.34
CA THR A 93 1.43 -3.08 -0.23
C THR A 93 1.84 -3.65 -1.58
N ASP A 94 3.06 -3.36 -2.05
CA ASP A 94 3.55 -3.91 -3.31
C ASP A 94 3.97 -5.39 -3.19
N GLY A 95 4.09 -6.08 -4.33
CA GLY A 95 4.39 -7.50 -4.36
C GLY A 95 5.79 -7.87 -3.85
N ILE A 96 6.75 -6.93 -3.83
CA ILE A 96 8.09 -7.15 -3.25
C ILE A 96 7.96 -7.20 -1.73
N CYS A 97 7.31 -6.21 -1.14
CA CYS A 97 7.03 -6.18 0.29
C CYS A 97 6.15 -7.35 0.75
N PHE A 98 5.14 -7.74 -0.04
CA PHE A 98 4.30 -8.90 0.28
C PHE A 98 5.11 -10.21 0.30
N ARG A 99 6.02 -10.42 -0.66
CA ARG A 99 6.94 -11.57 -0.66
C ARG A 99 7.88 -11.53 0.54
N LYS A 100 8.40 -10.36 0.91
CA LYS A 100 9.23 -10.19 2.11
C LYS A 100 8.45 -10.46 3.40
N ASN A 101 7.19 -10.10 3.45
CA ASN A 101 6.29 -10.41 4.55
C ASN A 101 6.16 -11.93 4.78
N LEU A 102 5.94 -12.69 3.69
CA LEU A 102 5.90 -14.16 3.74
C LEU A 102 7.27 -14.77 4.06
N GLU A 103 8.36 -14.28 3.43
CA GLU A 103 9.72 -14.77 3.66
C GLU A 103 10.11 -14.66 5.16
N ILE A 104 9.90 -13.49 5.76
CA ILE A 104 10.23 -13.21 7.16
C ILE A 104 9.32 -13.99 8.09
N GLY A 105 8.02 -14.01 7.84
CA GLY A 105 7.05 -14.71 8.67
C GLY A 105 7.27 -16.23 8.65
N LEU A 106 7.43 -16.83 7.47
CA LEU A 106 7.72 -18.27 7.33
C LEU A 106 9.07 -18.66 7.94
N LYS A 107 10.12 -17.85 7.74
CA LYS A 107 11.43 -18.08 8.36
C LYS A 107 11.30 -18.19 9.88
N TYR A 108 10.59 -17.24 10.49
CA TYR A 108 10.37 -17.25 11.93
C TYR A 108 9.47 -18.41 12.37
N ALA A 109 8.31 -18.60 11.76
CA ALA A 109 7.38 -19.67 12.13
C ALA A 109 8.01 -21.07 12.04
N LYS A 110 8.76 -21.37 10.96
CA LYS A 110 9.51 -22.60 10.80
C LYS A 110 10.59 -22.75 11.88
N SER A 111 11.30 -21.66 12.25
CA SER A 111 12.29 -21.72 13.32
C SER A 111 11.66 -22.03 14.69
N MET A 112 10.38 -21.70 14.88
CA MET A 112 9.62 -22.06 16.09
C MET A 112 9.04 -23.50 16.03
N GLY A 113 9.09 -24.16 14.86
CA GLY A 113 8.63 -25.54 14.65
C GLY A 113 7.24 -25.64 14.03
N CYS A 114 6.69 -24.58 13.45
CA CYS A 114 5.44 -24.59 12.71
C CYS A 114 5.67 -25.14 11.29
N GLU A 115 4.83 -26.10 10.85
CA GLU A 115 4.91 -26.74 9.54
C GLU A 115 3.63 -26.56 8.71
N ASP A 116 2.50 -26.28 9.38
CA ASP A 116 1.21 -26.10 8.73
C ASP A 116 0.94 -24.61 8.51
N PHE A 117 0.71 -24.18 7.28
CA PHE A 117 0.47 -22.79 6.91
C PHE A 117 -0.83 -22.62 6.14
N LEU A 118 -1.47 -21.49 6.39
CA LEU A 118 -2.73 -21.06 5.81
C LEU A 118 -2.64 -19.54 5.56
N GLY A 119 -2.85 -19.07 4.34
CA GLY A 119 -3.05 -17.65 4.06
C GLY A 119 -4.31 -17.18 4.80
N TYR A 120 -4.14 -16.35 5.83
CA TYR A 120 -5.26 -15.92 6.68
C TYR A 120 -5.41 -14.41 6.59
N PHE A 121 -6.46 -13.95 5.94
CA PHE A 121 -6.70 -12.54 5.62
C PHE A 121 -8.12 -12.15 6.05
N ALA A 122 -8.37 -12.27 7.37
CA ALA A 122 -9.72 -12.14 7.92
C ALA A 122 -10.26 -10.72 7.88
N ASP A 123 -9.42 -9.68 8.06
CA ASP A 123 -9.86 -8.27 8.08
C ASP A 123 -9.21 -7.38 7.00
N THR A 124 -8.42 -7.93 6.08
CA THR A 124 -7.88 -7.17 4.93
C THR A 124 -9.01 -6.59 4.09
N PHE A 125 -8.88 -5.32 3.65
CA PHE A 125 -9.97 -4.54 3.04
C PHE A 125 -10.18 -4.85 1.54
N GLY A 126 -10.31 -6.13 1.25
CA GLY A 126 -10.38 -6.71 -0.08
C GLY A 126 -9.08 -7.41 -0.47
N HIS A 127 -9.08 -8.18 -1.58
CA HIS A 127 -7.97 -9.05 -1.92
C HIS A 127 -7.56 -8.91 -3.38
N SER A 128 -6.25 -8.74 -3.57
CA SER A 128 -5.61 -8.77 -4.88
C SER A 128 -5.69 -10.16 -5.50
N LYS A 129 -6.03 -10.23 -6.79
CA LYS A 129 -6.01 -11.50 -7.53
C LYS A 129 -4.61 -12.12 -7.66
N ASN A 130 -3.56 -11.34 -7.37
CA ASN A 130 -2.17 -11.80 -7.44
C ASN A 130 -1.68 -12.44 -6.13
N VAL A 131 -2.32 -12.18 -4.99
CA VAL A 131 -1.94 -12.78 -3.70
C VAL A 131 -1.97 -14.31 -3.73
N PRO A 132 -2.98 -14.99 -4.28
CA PRO A 132 -2.94 -16.43 -4.41
C PRO A 132 -1.75 -16.97 -5.22
N LEU A 133 -1.33 -16.23 -6.26
CA LEU A 133 -0.17 -16.62 -7.07
C LEU A 133 1.13 -16.53 -6.26
N ILE A 134 1.26 -15.46 -5.45
CA ILE A 134 2.41 -15.30 -4.54
C ILE A 134 2.39 -16.38 -3.45
N LEU A 135 1.24 -16.71 -2.86
CA LEU A 135 1.13 -17.82 -1.89
C LEU A 135 1.66 -19.13 -2.45
N LYS A 136 1.35 -19.44 -3.72
CA LYS A 136 1.88 -20.64 -4.41
C LYS A 136 3.40 -20.63 -4.52
N GLU A 137 4.04 -19.48 -4.76
CA GLU A 137 5.51 -19.35 -4.80
C GLU A 137 6.14 -19.85 -3.49
N PHE A 138 5.43 -19.72 -2.36
CA PHE A 138 5.88 -20.16 -1.03
C PHE A 138 5.32 -21.52 -0.60
N GLY A 139 4.63 -22.24 -1.49
CA GLY A 139 4.08 -23.56 -1.23
C GLY A 139 2.82 -23.56 -0.35
N ILE A 140 2.11 -22.44 -0.26
CA ILE A 140 0.86 -22.31 0.49
C ILE A 140 -0.31 -22.54 -0.48
N ASP A 141 -1.12 -23.56 -0.23
CA ASP A 141 -2.23 -24.01 -1.10
C ASP A 141 -3.62 -23.77 -0.52
N LYS A 142 -3.70 -23.10 0.62
CA LYS A 142 -4.94 -22.81 1.37
C LYS A 142 -4.99 -21.37 1.81
N ALA A 143 -6.19 -20.78 1.80
CA ALA A 143 -6.42 -19.45 2.32
C ALA A 143 -7.81 -19.31 2.99
N VAL A 144 -7.94 -18.31 3.85
CA VAL A 144 -9.20 -17.83 4.42
C VAL A 144 -9.30 -16.35 4.12
N VAL A 145 -10.46 -15.90 3.63
CA VAL A 145 -10.78 -14.51 3.31
C VAL A 145 -12.17 -14.15 3.85
N TRP A 146 -12.45 -12.88 3.96
CA TRP A 146 -13.79 -12.39 4.32
C TRP A 146 -14.27 -11.26 3.43
N ARG A 147 -13.55 -10.13 3.41
CA ARG A 147 -14.03 -8.93 2.73
C ARG A 147 -13.91 -9.04 1.21
N GLY A 148 -14.79 -8.32 0.52
CA GLY A 148 -14.71 -8.18 -0.92
C GLY A 148 -15.23 -9.35 -1.75
N CYS A 149 -15.73 -10.41 -1.13
CA CYS A 149 -16.32 -11.55 -1.84
C CYS A 149 -17.69 -11.19 -2.42
N PRO A 150 -17.91 -11.29 -3.75
CA PRO A 150 -19.24 -11.19 -4.33
C PRO A 150 -20.20 -12.25 -3.78
N ASP A 151 -21.50 -11.92 -3.74
CA ASP A 151 -22.51 -12.83 -3.20
C ASP A 151 -22.62 -14.18 -3.94
N ILE A 152 -22.17 -14.27 -5.18
CA ILE A 152 -22.12 -15.53 -5.93
C ILE A 152 -21.10 -16.54 -5.42
N ILE A 153 -20.11 -16.10 -4.62
CA ILE A 153 -19.04 -16.95 -4.13
C ILE A 153 -19.55 -17.82 -2.96
N PRO A 154 -19.42 -19.16 -3.05
CA PRO A 154 -19.73 -20.07 -1.93
C PRO A 154 -18.67 -19.96 -0.81
N SER A 155 -18.90 -20.70 0.29
CA SER A 155 -17.91 -20.77 1.38
C SER A 155 -16.58 -21.37 0.90
N GLU A 156 -16.62 -22.46 0.13
CA GLU A 156 -15.45 -23.13 -0.40
C GLU A 156 -15.30 -22.83 -1.90
N PHE A 157 -14.21 -22.17 -2.30
CA PHE A 157 -13.93 -21.86 -3.69
C PHE A 157 -12.43 -21.91 -4.02
N LEU A 158 -12.09 -21.90 -5.30
CA LEU A 158 -10.72 -21.72 -5.76
C LEU A 158 -10.50 -20.25 -6.11
N PHE A 159 -9.58 -19.60 -5.41
CA PHE A 159 -9.14 -18.25 -5.74
C PHE A 159 -7.83 -18.33 -6.51
N ASN A 160 -7.89 -18.11 -7.83
CA ASN A 160 -6.75 -18.35 -8.72
C ASN A 160 -6.03 -19.70 -8.42
N GLY A 161 -6.83 -20.77 -8.20
CA GLY A 161 -6.37 -22.12 -7.94
C GLY A 161 -5.84 -22.39 -6.53
N ILE A 162 -5.99 -21.47 -5.56
CA ILE A 162 -5.79 -21.71 -4.12
C ILE A 162 -7.13 -22.09 -3.49
N LYS A 163 -7.15 -23.18 -2.69
CA LYS A 163 -8.31 -23.58 -1.91
C LYS A 163 -8.61 -22.51 -0.87
N THR A 164 -9.68 -21.74 -1.08
CA THR A 164 -10.00 -20.59 -0.26
C THR A 164 -11.36 -20.76 0.40
N VAL A 165 -11.43 -20.38 1.67
CA VAL A 165 -12.68 -20.31 2.43
C VAL A 165 -13.08 -18.86 2.61
N ASN A 166 -14.31 -18.54 2.17
CA ASN A 166 -14.97 -17.27 2.44
C ASN A 166 -15.71 -17.39 3.79
N LEU A 167 -15.37 -16.54 4.75
CA LEU A 167 -16.05 -16.46 6.05
C LEU A 167 -17.39 -15.74 5.90
N ILE A 168 -18.45 -16.46 5.56
CA ILE A 168 -19.79 -15.92 5.22
C ILE A 168 -20.36 -14.98 6.31
N GLN A 169 -20.11 -15.25 7.59
CA GLN A 169 -20.54 -14.42 8.70
C GLN A 169 -19.37 -13.65 9.36
N GLY A 170 -18.22 -13.59 8.67
CA GLY A 170 -16.99 -12.96 9.16
C GLY A 170 -16.25 -13.79 10.22
N TYR A 171 -15.20 -13.16 10.76
CA TYR A 171 -14.35 -13.78 11.79
C TYR A 171 -14.76 -13.42 13.21
N PHE A 172 -15.66 -12.45 13.38
CA PHE A 172 -16.05 -11.91 14.68
C PHE A 172 -17.19 -12.70 15.31
N LEU A 173 -16.90 -13.49 16.34
CA LEU A 173 -17.87 -14.23 17.11
C LEU A 173 -17.50 -14.27 18.60
N ASP A 174 -18.11 -13.41 19.41
CA ASP A 174 -17.88 -13.23 20.83
C ASP A 174 -19.01 -13.75 21.72
N ILE A 175 -19.95 -14.52 21.16
CA ILE A 175 -21.17 -14.99 21.85
C ILE A 175 -20.87 -15.76 23.14
N PHE A 176 -19.71 -16.42 23.21
CA PHE A 176 -19.33 -17.21 24.37
C PHE A 176 -18.85 -16.37 25.57
N SER A 177 -18.35 -15.16 25.32
CA SER A 177 -17.99 -14.16 26.35
C SER A 177 -19.13 -13.23 26.70
N ALA A 178 -20.26 -13.30 25.98
CA ALA A 178 -21.45 -12.51 26.31
C ALA A 178 -22.17 -13.03 27.55
N ASP A 179 -22.67 -12.09 28.36
CA ASP A 179 -23.55 -12.43 29.53
C ASP A 179 -24.95 -12.84 29.05
N LYS A 180 -25.03 -14.09 28.55
CA LYS A 180 -26.24 -14.73 28.02
C LYS A 180 -26.36 -16.15 28.54
N SER A 181 -27.60 -16.65 28.65
CA SER A 181 -27.87 -18.03 29.00
C SER A 181 -27.36 -19.00 27.89
N ILE A 182 -27.20 -20.27 28.24
CA ILE A 182 -26.83 -21.31 27.25
C ILE A 182 -27.90 -21.47 26.17
N GLU A 183 -29.18 -21.30 26.55
CA GLU A 183 -30.32 -21.33 25.63
C GLU A 183 -30.24 -20.20 24.60
N GLU A 184 -30.00 -18.95 25.06
CA GLU A 184 -29.84 -17.79 24.17
C GLU A 184 -28.62 -17.95 23.24
N LYS A 185 -27.49 -18.49 23.76
CA LYS A 185 -26.30 -18.79 22.95
C LYS A 185 -26.62 -19.84 21.90
N ALA A 186 -27.37 -20.90 22.26
CA ALA A 186 -27.73 -21.93 21.29
C ALA A 186 -28.70 -21.41 20.22
N GLU A 187 -29.68 -20.59 20.55
CA GLU A 187 -30.61 -19.98 19.61
C GLU A 187 -29.86 -19.05 18.61
N PHE A 188 -28.97 -18.20 19.14
CA PHE A 188 -28.13 -17.36 18.30
C PHE A 188 -27.26 -18.18 17.33
N LEU A 189 -26.59 -19.24 17.84
CA LEU A 189 -25.72 -20.09 17.05
C LEU A 189 -26.47 -20.88 16.00
N GLU A 190 -27.68 -21.38 16.31
CA GLU A 190 -28.53 -22.07 15.31
C GLU A 190 -28.79 -21.14 14.12
N SER A 191 -29.25 -19.90 14.37
CA SER A 191 -29.51 -18.90 13.33
C SER A 191 -28.25 -18.46 12.56
N HIS A 192 -27.12 -18.34 13.27
CA HIS A 192 -25.83 -17.95 12.67
C HIS A 192 -25.30 -19.05 11.73
N LEU A 193 -25.39 -20.29 12.16
CA LEU A 193 -24.96 -21.48 11.37
C LEU A 193 -25.88 -21.71 10.17
N ASP A 194 -27.19 -21.42 10.28
CA ASP A 194 -28.12 -21.49 9.15
C ASP A 194 -27.67 -20.58 7.99
N LYS A 195 -27.18 -19.37 8.30
CA LYS A 195 -26.67 -18.44 7.28
C LYS A 195 -25.39 -18.98 6.61
N ILE A 196 -24.48 -19.56 7.39
CA ILE A 196 -23.27 -20.20 6.83
C ILE A 196 -23.66 -21.39 5.95
N ALA A 197 -24.62 -22.19 6.39
CA ALA A 197 -25.07 -23.41 5.70
C ALA A 197 -25.70 -23.15 4.33
N GLN A 198 -26.20 -21.93 4.08
CA GLN A 198 -26.72 -21.54 2.76
C GLN A 198 -25.63 -21.50 1.67
N LYS A 199 -24.38 -21.29 2.05
CA LYS A 199 -23.23 -21.16 1.15
C LYS A 199 -22.22 -22.30 1.25
N SER A 200 -22.39 -23.21 2.25
CA SER A 200 -21.51 -24.38 2.49
C SER A 200 -22.23 -25.68 2.23
N LYS A 201 -21.49 -26.72 1.74
CA LYS A 201 -22.08 -28.03 1.44
C LYS A 201 -22.26 -28.92 2.68
N ASP A 202 -21.19 -29.54 3.17
CA ASP A 202 -21.29 -30.70 4.10
C ASP A 202 -20.88 -30.32 5.53
N VAL A 203 -19.77 -29.62 5.68
CA VAL A 203 -19.18 -29.22 6.96
C VAL A 203 -19.11 -27.71 7.00
N LEU A 204 -19.35 -27.10 8.16
CA LEU A 204 -19.25 -25.65 8.34
C LEU A 204 -17.95 -25.29 9.07
N LEU A 205 -17.36 -24.14 8.73
CA LEU A 205 -16.26 -23.52 9.48
C LEU A 205 -16.81 -22.40 10.36
N LEU A 206 -16.46 -22.43 11.64
CA LEU A 206 -16.89 -21.43 12.62
C LEU A 206 -15.67 -20.83 13.34
N PRO A 207 -15.26 -19.60 13.02
CA PRO A 207 -14.30 -18.87 13.85
C PRO A 207 -14.96 -18.50 15.19
N ILE A 208 -14.27 -18.70 16.31
CA ILE A 208 -14.66 -18.24 17.64
C ILE A 208 -13.57 -17.32 18.17
N GLY A 209 -13.84 -16.05 18.24
CA GLY A 209 -12.91 -14.99 18.62
C GLY A 209 -13.35 -13.66 18.06
N ALA A 210 -12.55 -12.63 18.28
CA ALA A 210 -12.75 -11.28 17.79
C ALA A 210 -11.47 -10.46 17.95
N ASP A 211 -11.55 -9.15 17.67
CA ASP A 211 -10.43 -8.23 17.84
C ASP A 211 -9.96 -8.20 19.29
N HIS A 212 -8.70 -8.58 19.51
CA HIS A 212 -8.00 -8.48 20.81
C HIS A 212 -8.66 -9.25 21.97
N LEU A 213 -9.47 -10.26 21.68
CA LEU A 213 -10.09 -11.10 22.71
C LEU A 213 -9.20 -12.30 23.09
N GLY A 214 -9.22 -12.63 24.38
CA GLY A 214 -8.74 -13.91 24.88
C GLY A 214 -9.78 -15.03 24.69
N VAL A 215 -9.52 -16.18 25.30
CA VAL A 215 -10.41 -17.34 25.27
C VAL A 215 -11.07 -17.51 26.64
N GLU A 216 -12.38 -17.76 26.66
CA GLU A 216 -13.10 -18.07 27.88
C GLU A 216 -12.59 -19.38 28.49
N PRO A 217 -12.25 -19.42 29.79
CA PRO A 217 -11.65 -20.60 30.44
C PRO A 217 -12.51 -21.83 30.40
N ASP A 218 -13.84 -21.69 30.28
CA ASP A 218 -14.86 -22.73 30.25
C ASP A 218 -15.50 -22.95 28.88
N ILE A 219 -14.84 -22.46 27.80
CA ILE A 219 -15.37 -22.53 26.42
C ILE A 219 -15.75 -23.95 25.99
N ALA A 220 -14.98 -24.95 26.40
CA ALA A 220 -15.27 -26.34 26.07
C ALA A 220 -16.55 -26.87 26.74
N GLU A 221 -16.78 -26.46 27.97
CA GLU A 221 -17.99 -26.76 28.73
C GLU A 221 -19.22 -26.07 28.13
N GLN A 222 -19.09 -24.77 27.79
CA GLN A 222 -20.14 -24.02 27.12
C GLN A 222 -20.54 -24.67 25.79
N ILE A 223 -19.58 -25.05 24.96
CA ILE A 223 -19.84 -25.72 23.67
C ILE A 223 -20.55 -27.07 23.89
N LYS A 224 -20.14 -27.87 24.89
CA LYS A 224 -20.84 -29.12 25.24
C LYS A 224 -22.29 -28.87 25.66
N ALA A 225 -22.55 -27.81 26.43
CA ALA A 225 -23.89 -27.43 26.84
C ALA A 225 -24.74 -26.96 25.65
N VAL A 226 -24.21 -26.09 24.80
CA VAL A 226 -24.84 -25.60 23.57
C VAL A 226 -25.17 -26.76 22.62
N ASN A 227 -24.27 -27.71 22.40
CA ASN A 227 -24.49 -28.87 21.51
C ASN A 227 -25.68 -29.75 21.89
N LYS A 228 -26.05 -29.76 23.18
CA LYS A 228 -27.28 -30.48 23.64
C LYS A 228 -28.56 -29.80 23.16
N LEU A 229 -28.52 -28.48 22.95
CA LEU A 229 -29.66 -27.65 22.59
C LEU A 229 -29.75 -27.40 21.08
N LEU A 230 -28.64 -27.38 20.35
CA LEU A 230 -28.62 -27.24 18.88
C LEU A 230 -29.42 -28.37 18.22
N LYS A 231 -30.30 -28.03 17.29
CA LYS A 231 -31.18 -28.97 16.60
C LYS A 231 -30.52 -29.59 15.36
N HIS A 232 -29.88 -28.77 14.54
CA HIS A 232 -29.39 -29.14 13.22
C HIS A 232 -27.87 -29.27 13.14
N TYR A 233 -27.13 -28.78 14.16
CA TYR A 233 -25.67 -28.68 14.13
C TYR A 233 -25.01 -29.36 15.32
N GLU A 234 -23.75 -29.77 15.12
CA GLU A 234 -22.85 -30.27 16.16
C GLU A 234 -21.48 -29.63 16.02
N ILE A 235 -21.08 -28.84 17.02
CA ILE A 235 -19.83 -28.06 17.04
C ILE A 235 -18.72 -28.91 17.66
N GLU A 236 -17.62 -29.07 16.93
CA GLU A 236 -16.36 -29.67 17.38
C GLU A 236 -15.26 -28.60 17.42
N LEU A 237 -14.65 -28.38 18.58
CA LEU A 237 -13.45 -27.54 18.68
C LEU A 237 -12.25 -28.25 18.02
N SER A 238 -11.62 -27.58 17.07
CA SER A 238 -10.47 -28.12 16.33
C SER A 238 -9.67 -26.98 15.71
N SER A 239 -8.88 -27.27 14.68
CA SER A 239 -8.13 -26.27 13.91
C SER A 239 -8.75 -26.01 12.53
N PRO A 240 -8.49 -24.88 11.88
CA PRO A 240 -8.92 -24.64 10.50
C PRO A 240 -8.32 -25.70 9.52
N PHE A 241 -7.16 -26.25 9.82
CA PHE A 241 -6.56 -27.30 9.00
C PHE A 241 -7.43 -28.57 8.94
N LYS A 242 -8.04 -28.94 10.07
CA LYS A 242 -8.98 -30.08 10.11
C LYS A 242 -10.19 -29.85 9.21
N TYR A 243 -10.69 -28.63 9.14
CA TYR A 243 -11.75 -28.28 8.21
C TYR A 243 -11.35 -28.53 6.76
N PHE A 244 -10.19 -28.00 6.33
CA PHE A 244 -9.69 -28.18 4.96
C PHE A 244 -9.50 -29.68 4.56
N GLU A 245 -9.15 -30.53 5.52
CA GLU A 245 -9.06 -31.98 5.29
C GLU A 245 -10.45 -32.57 4.98
N LEU A 246 -11.48 -32.18 5.73
CA LEU A 246 -12.83 -32.72 5.59
C LEU A 246 -13.50 -32.24 4.30
N VAL A 247 -13.26 -30.98 3.88
CA VAL A 247 -13.91 -30.39 2.71
C VAL A 247 -13.03 -30.41 1.45
N LYS A 248 -11.98 -31.23 1.42
CA LYS A 248 -10.97 -31.23 0.32
C LYS A 248 -11.55 -31.37 -1.10
N ASN A 249 -12.75 -31.93 -1.25
CA ASN A 249 -13.43 -32.17 -2.54
C ASN A 249 -14.47 -31.06 -2.87
N ASN A 250 -14.67 -30.07 -2.01
CA ASN A 250 -15.73 -29.08 -2.17
C ASN A 250 -15.29 -27.85 -3.02
N PHE A 251 -13.98 -27.66 -3.23
CA PHE A 251 -13.40 -26.55 -3.97
C PHE A 251 -13.57 -26.74 -5.49
N GLN A 252 -14.77 -26.46 -6.01
CA GLN A 252 -15.13 -26.63 -7.42
C GLN A 252 -15.46 -25.32 -8.14
N PHE A 253 -15.88 -24.30 -7.39
CA PHE A 253 -16.16 -22.97 -7.91
C PHE A 253 -14.86 -22.19 -8.02
N GLU A 254 -14.52 -21.72 -9.21
CA GLU A 254 -13.29 -20.95 -9.44
C GLU A 254 -13.61 -19.47 -9.65
N TYR A 255 -12.83 -18.60 -8.99
CA TYR A 255 -12.92 -17.15 -9.13
C TYR A 255 -11.53 -16.54 -9.29
N ASN A 256 -11.32 -15.83 -10.41
CA ASN A 256 -10.01 -15.37 -10.86
C ASN A 256 -9.89 -13.83 -10.95
N GLN A 257 -10.86 -13.11 -10.39
CA GLN A 257 -10.82 -11.65 -10.30
C GLN A 257 -10.41 -11.21 -8.89
N GLU A 258 -10.10 -9.91 -8.71
CA GLU A 258 -9.90 -9.36 -7.37
C GLU A 258 -11.19 -9.44 -6.53
N LEU A 259 -11.02 -9.65 -5.22
CA LEU A 259 -12.15 -9.62 -4.29
C LEU A 259 -12.31 -8.20 -3.76
N ARG A 260 -13.14 -7.40 -4.42
CA ARG A 260 -13.39 -5.99 -4.12
C ARG A 260 -14.86 -5.61 -4.27
N ASP A 261 -15.74 -6.58 -4.09
CA ASP A 261 -17.19 -6.36 -4.10
C ASP A 261 -17.69 -5.95 -2.70
N ASN A 262 -18.56 -4.95 -2.64
CA ASN A 262 -19.12 -4.42 -1.40
C ASN A 262 -20.57 -4.82 -1.14
N ALA A 263 -21.07 -5.86 -1.83
CA ALA A 263 -22.45 -6.33 -1.68
C ALA A 263 -22.70 -6.99 -0.32
N THR A 264 -21.71 -7.71 0.23
CA THR A 264 -21.85 -8.48 1.47
C THR A 264 -21.03 -7.93 2.64
N THR A 265 -19.96 -7.17 2.37
CA THR A 265 -19.05 -6.62 3.38
C THR A 265 -18.55 -5.23 2.97
N PHE A 266 -18.00 -4.47 3.93
CA PHE A 266 -17.28 -3.24 3.62
C PHE A 266 -15.90 -3.54 3.02
N ILE A 267 -15.51 -2.78 1.99
CA ILE A 267 -14.15 -2.77 1.43
C ILE A 267 -13.42 -1.45 1.71
N LEU A 268 -14.11 -0.44 2.23
CA LEU A 268 -13.55 0.79 2.80
C LEU A 268 -12.61 1.56 1.85
N PRO A 269 -13.00 1.90 0.63
CA PRO A 269 -12.11 2.41 -0.41
C PRO A 269 -11.50 3.78 -0.09
N GLY A 270 -12.03 4.56 0.85
CA GLY A 270 -11.42 5.82 1.29
C GLY A 270 -10.05 5.63 1.94
N CYS A 271 -9.71 4.42 2.36
CA CYS A 271 -8.39 4.07 2.87
C CYS A 271 -7.28 4.24 1.82
N TYR A 272 -7.58 4.17 0.52
CA TYR A 272 -6.58 4.36 -0.52
C TYR A 272 -6.00 5.78 -0.54
N SER A 273 -6.75 6.78 -0.06
CA SER A 273 -6.35 8.20 -0.04
C SER A 273 -6.26 8.84 1.35
N THR A 274 -6.72 8.17 2.40
CA THR A 274 -6.60 8.69 3.77
C THR A 274 -5.14 8.79 4.16
N ARG A 275 -4.71 9.96 4.70
CA ARG A 275 -3.33 10.26 5.08
C ARG A 275 -2.35 9.99 3.94
N THR A 276 -2.52 10.67 2.81
CA THR A 276 -1.70 10.47 1.59
C THR A 276 -0.20 10.53 1.83
N GLN A 277 0.27 11.28 2.85
CA GLN A 277 1.68 11.33 3.21
C GLN A 277 2.24 9.94 3.63
N LEU A 278 1.44 9.07 4.27
CA LEU A 278 1.89 7.72 4.63
C LEU A 278 2.12 6.87 3.38
N LYS A 279 1.22 6.94 2.40
CA LYS A 279 1.34 6.23 1.11
C LYS A 279 2.56 6.70 0.35
N LYS A 280 2.84 8.01 0.33
CA LYS A 280 4.04 8.58 -0.30
C LYS A 280 5.32 8.11 0.40
N SER A 281 5.34 8.11 1.73
CA SER A 281 6.47 7.59 2.52
C SER A 281 6.66 6.09 2.28
N ASN A 282 5.57 5.31 2.25
CA ASN A 282 5.61 3.88 1.95
C ASN A 282 6.20 3.59 0.57
N ALA A 283 5.71 4.26 -0.48
CA ALA A 283 6.21 4.08 -1.85
C ALA A 283 7.71 4.43 -1.96
N LYS A 284 8.15 5.51 -1.31
CA LYS A 284 9.55 5.92 -1.28
C LYS A 284 10.42 4.91 -0.52
N CYS A 285 9.97 4.43 0.64
CA CYS A 285 10.68 3.44 1.44
C CYS A 285 10.81 2.10 0.71
N SER A 286 9.71 1.60 0.14
CA SER A 286 9.71 0.35 -0.61
C SER A 286 10.68 0.42 -1.80
N TYR A 287 10.62 1.49 -2.59
CA TYR A 287 11.51 1.70 -3.73
C TYR A 287 12.99 1.73 -3.32
N LEU A 288 13.36 2.56 -2.33
CA LEU A 288 14.77 2.73 -1.94
C LEU A 288 15.31 1.49 -1.23
N LEU A 289 14.50 0.81 -0.43
CA LEU A 289 14.93 -0.42 0.24
C LEU A 289 15.13 -1.59 -0.75
N ASP A 290 14.27 -1.71 -1.76
CA ASP A 290 14.45 -2.68 -2.85
C ASP A 290 15.73 -2.36 -3.66
N LEU A 291 15.94 -1.09 -3.99
CA LEU A 291 17.13 -0.63 -4.68
C LEU A 291 18.41 -0.95 -3.89
N ALA A 292 18.43 -0.66 -2.57
CA ALA A 292 19.54 -0.98 -1.68
C ALA A 292 19.80 -2.50 -1.61
N ASN A 293 18.74 -3.31 -1.48
CA ASN A 293 18.83 -4.76 -1.44
C ASN A 293 19.40 -5.35 -2.76
N LYS A 294 18.94 -4.86 -3.91
CA LYS A 294 19.48 -5.25 -5.21
C LYS A 294 20.95 -4.85 -5.37
N PHE A 295 21.29 -3.64 -4.94
CA PHE A 295 22.65 -3.14 -5.02
C PHE A 295 23.59 -3.91 -4.11
N GLN A 296 23.19 -4.24 -2.89
CA GLN A 296 23.97 -5.12 -2.00
C GLN A 296 24.28 -6.46 -2.69
N LYS A 297 23.27 -7.14 -3.25
CA LYS A 297 23.47 -8.42 -3.94
C LYS A 297 24.41 -8.29 -5.14
N PHE A 298 24.33 -7.20 -5.87
CA PHE A 298 25.24 -6.89 -6.96
C PHE A 298 26.67 -6.66 -6.45
N GLY A 299 26.84 -5.85 -5.38
CA GLY A 299 28.12 -5.56 -4.75
C GLY A 299 28.82 -6.83 -4.24
N GLN A 300 28.09 -7.68 -3.49
CA GLN A 300 28.60 -8.97 -3.00
C GLN A 300 29.09 -9.87 -4.15
N LYS A 301 28.30 -9.97 -5.23
CA LYS A 301 28.65 -10.81 -6.39
C LYS A 301 29.88 -10.30 -7.12
N LYS A 302 29.95 -9.01 -7.35
CA LYS A 302 30.97 -8.38 -8.24
C LYS A 302 32.19 -7.89 -7.50
N TYR A 303 32.01 -7.22 -6.36
CA TYR A 303 33.07 -6.53 -5.62
C TYR A 303 33.47 -7.24 -4.32
N LYS A 304 32.72 -8.27 -3.91
CA LYS A 304 32.91 -8.98 -2.65
C LYS A 304 32.68 -8.08 -1.42
N THR A 305 31.75 -7.13 -1.54
CA THR A 305 31.34 -6.27 -0.42
C THR A 305 30.74 -7.11 0.73
N ASP A 306 30.71 -6.54 1.92
CA ASP A 306 30.13 -7.16 3.10
C ASP A 306 28.64 -7.47 2.94
N SER A 307 28.12 -8.41 3.76
CA SER A 307 26.69 -8.71 3.82
C SER A 307 26.00 -7.88 4.89
N PHE A 308 24.94 -7.17 4.48
CA PHE A 308 24.06 -6.42 5.36
C PHE A 308 22.66 -7.04 5.44
N ASP A 309 22.51 -8.34 5.17
CA ASP A 309 21.21 -9.03 5.10
C ASP A 309 20.37 -8.85 6.36
N ASN A 310 20.99 -8.85 7.55
CA ASN A 310 20.29 -8.65 8.82
C ASN A 310 19.76 -7.21 8.96
N VAL A 311 20.50 -6.21 8.47
CA VAL A 311 20.07 -4.81 8.48
C VAL A 311 18.92 -4.60 7.50
N ILE A 312 18.99 -5.24 6.34
CA ILE A 312 17.91 -5.21 5.33
C ILE A 312 16.65 -5.90 5.87
N GLU A 313 16.78 -7.07 6.51
CA GLU A 313 15.63 -7.75 7.14
C GLU A 313 15.00 -6.87 8.23
N TYR A 314 15.82 -6.21 9.06
CA TYR A 314 15.34 -5.27 10.06
C TYR A 314 14.59 -4.09 9.44
N ALA A 315 15.11 -3.49 8.37
CA ALA A 315 14.45 -2.41 7.66
C ALA A 315 13.11 -2.84 7.04
N TYR A 316 13.06 -4.07 6.46
CA TYR A 316 11.79 -4.63 5.98
C TYR A 316 10.81 -4.87 7.12
N LYS A 317 11.23 -5.34 8.30
CA LYS A 317 10.33 -5.48 9.45
C LYS A 317 9.72 -4.16 9.86
N LEU A 318 10.51 -3.07 9.91
CA LEU A 318 9.98 -1.73 10.20
C LEU A 318 8.96 -1.27 9.15
N LEU A 319 9.25 -1.49 7.86
CA LEU A 319 8.35 -1.14 6.77
C LEU A 319 7.05 -1.95 6.82
N LEU A 320 7.14 -3.26 7.04
CA LEU A 320 6.01 -4.17 7.13
C LEU A 320 5.11 -3.86 8.35
N GLN A 321 5.67 -3.44 9.48
CA GLN A 321 4.90 -2.97 10.62
C GLN A 321 4.00 -1.77 10.26
N ASN A 322 4.49 -0.87 9.39
CA ASN A 322 3.70 0.25 8.87
C ASN A 322 2.67 -0.20 7.81
N GLN A 323 2.93 -1.31 7.12
CA GLN A 323 2.05 -1.89 6.10
C GLN A 323 0.96 -2.82 6.69
N ALA A 324 0.98 -3.07 8.02
CA ALA A 324 -0.20 -3.61 8.71
C ALA A 324 -1.44 -2.82 8.27
N HIS A 325 -2.55 -3.52 8.00
CA HIS A 325 -3.68 -2.92 7.25
C HIS A 325 -4.17 -1.61 7.84
N ASP A 326 -4.39 -1.47 9.15
CA ASP A 326 -4.81 -0.20 9.78
C ASP A 326 -3.74 0.90 9.69
N GLY A 327 -2.46 0.53 9.72
CA GLY A 327 -1.33 1.44 9.59
C GLY A 327 -1.30 2.09 8.22
N ILE A 328 -1.15 1.29 7.15
CA ILE A 328 -1.07 1.82 5.79
C ILE A 328 -2.41 2.40 5.30
N CYS A 329 -3.54 1.87 5.72
CA CYS A 329 -4.86 2.43 5.44
C CYS A 329 -5.08 3.81 6.07
N GLY A 330 -4.32 4.14 7.12
CA GLY A 330 -4.40 5.46 7.76
C GLY A 330 -5.59 5.61 8.72
N CYS A 331 -6.19 4.51 9.14
CA CYS A 331 -7.39 4.48 9.96
C CYS A 331 -7.13 4.25 11.47
N SER A 332 -5.88 4.45 11.91
CA SER A 332 -5.48 4.46 13.31
C SER A 332 -5.49 5.88 13.91
N ILE A 333 -5.26 5.97 15.22
CA ILE A 333 -5.13 7.26 15.93
C ILE A 333 -3.83 8.00 15.52
N ASP A 334 -3.79 9.31 15.75
CA ASP A 334 -2.65 10.15 15.38
C ASP A 334 -1.34 9.70 16.02
N ALA A 335 -1.37 9.24 17.28
CA ALA A 335 -0.18 8.74 17.98
C ALA A 335 0.48 7.56 17.26
N VAL A 336 -0.32 6.60 16.77
CA VAL A 336 0.17 5.48 15.95
C VAL A 336 0.82 5.96 14.67
N HIS A 337 0.20 6.91 13.97
CA HIS A 337 0.75 7.40 12.71
C HIS A 337 2.00 8.27 12.87
N ARG A 338 2.18 8.93 14.03
CA ARG A 338 3.48 9.56 14.37
C ARG A 338 4.59 8.52 14.49
N GLU A 339 4.33 7.38 15.10
CA GLU A 339 5.28 6.28 15.18
C GLU A 339 5.54 5.64 13.82
N ASN A 340 4.52 5.49 12.97
CA ASN A 340 4.70 5.06 11.58
C ASN A 340 5.67 5.97 10.82
N ASN A 341 5.56 7.30 10.97
CA ASN A 341 6.47 8.25 10.35
C ASN A 341 7.92 8.04 10.81
N ILE A 342 8.15 7.82 12.11
CA ILE A 342 9.48 7.51 12.65
C ILE A 342 10.05 6.22 12.04
N ARG A 343 9.22 5.17 11.87
CA ARG A 343 9.66 3.93 11.22
C ARG A 343 10.01 4.18 9.74
N TYR A 344 9.23 4.95 9.00
CA TYR A 344 9.57 5.33 7.62
C TYR A 344 10.91 6.08 7.55
N GLU A 345 11.15 7.05 8.44
CA GLU A 345 12.41 7.76 8.51
C GLU A 345 13.59 6.83 8.77
N LYS A 346 13.47 5.86 9.70
CA LYS A 346 14.50 4.84 9.95
C LYS A 346 14.77 3.98 8.71
N VAL A 347 13.72 3.55 7.99
CA VAL A 347 13.87 2.78 6.74
C VAL A 347 14.63 3.58 5.69
N LEU A 348 14.29 4.87 5.51
CA LEU A 348 14.99 5.76 4.57
C LEU A 348 16.45 5.96 4.95
N GLN A 349 16.75 6.19 6.24
CA GLN A 349 18.12 6.31 6.74
C GLN A 349 18.92 5.03 6.43
N ILE A 350 18.38 3.86 6.75
CA ILE A 350 19.05 2.58 6.49
C ILE A 350 19.30 2.41 4.99
N ALA A 351 18.27 2.56 4.15
CA ALA A 351 18.40 2.32 2.71
C ALA A 351 19.42 3.27 2.06
N THR A 352 19.38 4.56 2.40
CA THR A 352 20.29 5.56 1.83
C THR A 352 21.73 5.40 2.34
N THR A 353 21.91 5.09 3.63
CA THR A 353 23.24 4.85 4.20
C THR A 353 23.84 3.57 3.61
N LEU A 354 23.05 2.51 3.51
CA LEU A 354 23.51 1.24 2.93
C LEU A 354 24.00 1.39 1.48
N ILE A 355 23.28 2.17 0.65
CA ILE A 355 23.75 2.46 -0.70
C ILE A 355 25.11 3.18 -0.68
N LYS A 356 25.30 4.15 0.22
CA LYS A 356 26.56 4.88 0.36
C LYS A 356 27.71 3.96 0.83
N GLU A 357 27.48 3.13 1.83
CA GLU A 357 28.50 2.18 2.35
C GLU A 357 28.95 1.20 1.26
N ILE A 358 27.99 0.61 0.53
CA ILE A 358 28.32 -0.31 -0.57
C ILE A 358 29.11 0.42 -1.66
N LEU A 359 28.76 1.67 -2.01
CA LEU A 359 29.52 2.49 -2.96
C LEU A 359 30.97 2.67 -2.50
N VAL A 360 31.19 2.98 -1.22
CA VAL A 360 32.54 3.10 -0.65
C VAL A 360 33.30 1.78 -0.75
N GLU A 361 32.69 0.66 -0.37
CA GLU A 361 33.32 -0.66 -0.43
C GLU A 361 33.66 -1.12 -1.85
N THR A 362 32.97 -0.62 -2.89
CA THR A 362 33.30 -0.95 -4.28
C THR A 362 34.66 -0.39 -4.69
N GLY A 363 35.15 0.66 -4.03
CA GLY A 363 36.39 1.37 -4.37
C GLY A 363 36.32 2.17 -5.70
N GLU A 364 35.15 2.28 -6.32
CA GLU A 364 34.97 2.97 -7.59
C GLU A 364 34.66 4.46 -7.36
N ASN A 365 35.48 5.34 -7.88
CA ASN A 365 35.29 6.79 -7.75
C ASN A 365 34.14 7.34 -8.61
N SER A 366 33.74 6.59 -9.63
CA SER A 366 32.64 6.99 -10.53
C SER A 366 32.02 5.75 -11.16
N MET A 367 30.70 5.61 -11.00
CA MET A 367 29.97 4.50 -11.57
C MET A 367 28.52 4.86 -11.89
N ILE A 368 27.95 4.16 -12.87
CA ILE A 368 26.51 4.08 -13.12
C ILE A 368 26.16 2.61 -13.29
N ILE A 369 25.20 2.12 -12.53
CA ILE A 369 24.75 0.72 -12.54
C ILE A 369 23.24 0.68 -12.73
N ASN A 370 22.78 0.01 -13.77
CA ASN A 370 21.39 -0.33 -13.94
C ASN A 370 21.11 -1.69 -13.28
N LEU A 371 20.31 -1.71 -12.24
CA LEU A 371 19.91 -2.90 -11.49
C LEU A 371 18.59 -3.51 -11.99
N SER A 372 17.96 -2.90 -13.00
CA SER A 372 16.77 -3.47 -13.65
C SER A 372 17.16 -4.53 -14.68
N ASN A 373 16.19 -5.34 -15.09
CA ASN A 373 16.34 -6.27 -16.21
C ASN A 373 16.04 -5.61 -17.58
N GLN A 374 15.78 -4.29 -17.58
CA GLN A 374 15.45 -3.52 -18.78
C GLN A 374 16.53 -2.50 -19.10
N GLU A 375 16.63 -2.14 -20.37
CA GLU A 375 17.43 -0.99 -20.78
C GLU A 375 16.86 0.30 -20.15
N PHE A 376 17.74 1.23 -19.87
CA PHE A 376 17.35 2.56 -19.40
C PHE A 376 17.99 3.62 -20.28
N THR A 377 17.15 4.42 -20.92
CA THR A 377 17.55 5.64 -21.59
C THR A 377 16.69 6.77 -21.05
N GLY A 378 17.32 7.78 -20.48
CA GLY A 378 16.58 8.87 -19.85
C GLY A 378 17.46 9.83 -19.08
N ILE A 379 16.83 10.74 -18.38
CA ILE A 379 17.50 11.77 -17.60
C ILE A 379 17.37 11.44 -16.12
N ILE A 380 18.51 11.30 -15.45
CA ILE A 380 18.58 11.17 -13.99
C ILE A 380 18.87 12.53 -13.36
N LYS A 381 18.40 12.68 -12.13
CA LYS A 381 18.67 13.83 -11.26
C LYS A 381 19.52 13.37 -10.08
N PHE A 382 20.59 14.09 -9.78
CA PHE A 382 21.46 13.79 -8.64
C PHE A 382 22.01 15.06 -7.97
N ASP A 383 22.39 14.91 -6.71
CA ASP A 383 22.99 15.98 -5.91
C ASP A 383 24.47 15.66 -5.69
N SER A 384 25.35 16.68 -5.77
CA SER A 384 26.76 16.54 -5.50
C SER A 384 27.32 17.81 -4.86
N PRO A 385 28.25 17.69 -3.90
CA PRO A 385 29.01 18.84 -3.38
C PRO A 385 30.11 19.28 -4.36
N VAL A 386 30.38 18.49 -5.41
CA VAL A 386 31.39 18.80 -6.42
C VAL A 386 30.74 19.68 -7.49
N LYS A 387 31.39 20.78 -7.82
CA LYS A 387 31.00 21.63 -8.95
C LYS A 387 31.56 21.06 -10.24
N TYR A 388 30.71 20.39 -11.00
CA TYR A 388 31.04 19.90 -12.32
C TYR A 388 30.90 21.01 -13.36
N SER A 389 31.56 20.85 -14.51
CA SER A 389 31.42 21.79 -15.59
C SER A 389 30.04 21.65 -16.26
N GLU A 390 29.46 22.75 -16.72
CA GLU A 390 28.18 22.76 -17.45
C GLU A 390 28.24 21.98 -18.76
N LYS A 391 29.46 21.61 -19.22
CA LYS A 391 29.66 20.73 -20.38
C LYS A 391 29.46 19.24 -20.04
N GLU A 392 29.52 18.88 -18.76
CA GLU A 392 29.36 17.51 -18.29
C GLU A 392 27.93 17.24 -17.85
N PHE A 393 27.33 18.19 -17.10
CA PHE A 393 26.00 18.03 -16.54
C PHE A 393 25.24 19.35 -16.56
N GLU A 394 23.94 19.30 -16.72
CA GLU A 394 23.08 20.47 -16.61
C GLU A 394 22.77 20.76 -15.13
N VAL A 395 23.17 21.95 -14.64
CA VAL A 395 22.88 22.40 -13.28
C VAL A 395 21.46 22.93 -13.21
N ILE A 396 20.66 22.45 -12.25
CA ILE A 396 19.28 22.90 -12.06
C ILE A 396 19.05 23.68 -10.75
N SER A 397 19.92 23.49 -9.77
CA SER A 397 19.88 24.30 -8.53
C SER A 397 21.21 24.23 -7.79
N GLU A 398 21.44 25.26 -6.96
CA GLU A 398 22.52 25.30 -5.99
C GLU A 398 21.88 25.63 -4.62
N THR A 399 22.17 24.83 -3.61
CA THR A 399 21.65 25.02 -2.26
C THR A 399 22.82 24.95 -1.26
N ARG A 400 22.68 25.61 -0.11
CA ARG A 400 23.64 25.43 0.98
C ARG A 400 23.41 24.06 1.59
N GLY A 401 24.40 23.18 1.51
CA GLY A 401 24.42 21.88 2.15
C GLY A 401 24.95 21.96 3.59
N VAL A 402 24.75 20.89 4.33
CA VAL A 402 25.41 20.66 5.62
C VAL A 402 26.60 19.73 5.37
N ALA A 403 27.76 20.00 5.98
CA ALA A 403 28.92 19.12 5.88
C ALA A 403 28.56 17.73 6.47
N ASP A 404 28.83 16.69 5.72
CA ASP A 404 28.61 15.29 6.18
C ASP A 404 29.61 14.83 7.25
N ALA A 405 30.70 15.57 7.48
CA ALA A 405 31.75 15.24 8.43
C ALA A 405 31.90 16.34 9.49
N ILE A 406 31.84 15.92 10.75
CA ILE A 406 32.26 16.73 11.87
C ILE A 406 33.74 16.46 12.08
N THR A 407 34.63 17.39 11.76
CA THR A 407 36.03 17.34 12.15
C THR A 407 36.18 17.81 13.60
N TYR A 408 37.03 17.16 14.31
CA TYR A 408 37.34 17.50 15.70
C TYR A 408 38.77 18.06 15.78
N ASP A 409 38.96 19.12 16.58
CA ASP A 409 40.28 19.57 16.92
C ASP A 409 41.00 18.60 17.87
N SER A 410 42.25 18.88 18.20
CA SER A 410 43.06 18.08 19.14
C SER A 410 42.46 17.97 20.55
N GLN A 411 41.50 18.84 20.89
CA GLN A 411 40.75 18.83 22.16
C GLN A 411 39.41 18.13 22.05
N LYS A 412 39.10 17.51 20.90
CA LYS A 412 37.81 16.89 20.59
C LYS A 412 36.61 17.86 20.59
N ILE A 413 36.88 19.11 20.30
CA ILE A 413 35.82 20.12 20.06
C ILE A 413 35.39 20.00 18.61
N PRO A 414 34.08 19.83 18.31
CA PRO A 414 33.61 19.77 16.95
C PRO A 414 33.85 21.12 16.25
N ILE A 415 34.59 21.07 15.14
CA ILE A 415 34.76 22.22 14.24
C ILE A 415 33.69 22.05 13.16
N THR A 416 32.73 22.96 13.09
CA THR A 416 31.82 23.05 11.94
C THR A 416 32.61 23.58 10.75
N GLU A 417 32.87 22.74 9.76
CA GLU A 417 33.35 23.22 8.48
C GLU A 417 32.32 24.14 7.83
N ASP A 418 32.81 25.06 7.00
CA ASP A 418 31.93 25.92 6.20
C ASP A 418 30.96 25.05 5.36
N TYR A 419 29.70 25.46 5.34
CA TYR A 419 28.66 24.82 4.54
C TYR A 419 29.08 24.75 3.07
N LYS A 420 29.35 23.56 2.57
CA LYS A 420 29.62 23.34 1.14
C LYS A 420 28.31 23.44 0.37
N PRO A 421 28.29 24.11 -0.79
CA PRO A 421 27.11 24.11 -1.63
C PRO A 421 26.83 22.71 -2.14
N ILE A 422 25.56 22.35 -2.23
CA ILE A 422 25.09 21.16 -2.93
C ILE A 422 24.51 21.61 -4.27
N TYR A 423 25.04 21.09 -5.33
CA TYR A 423 24.57 21.30 -6.70
C TYR A 423 23.64 20.16 -7.09
N THR A 424 22.48 20.48 -7.63
CA THR A 424 21.60 19.49 -8.24
C THR A 424 21.80 19.47 -9.74
N TYR A 425 22.09 18.31 -10.29
CA TYR A 425 22.42 18.09 -11.68
C TYR A 425 21.40 17.22 -12.39
N LEU A 426 21.31 17.40 -13.72
CA LEU A 426 20.71 16.45 -14.64
C LEU A 426 21.80 15.82 -15.50
N ALA A 427 21.69 14.53 -15.74
CA ALA A 427 22.55 13.78 -16.64
C ALA A 427 21.71 12.90 -17.57
N GLU A 428 22.02 12.92 -18.86
CA GLU A 428 21.43 12.00 -19.83
C GLU A 428 22.16 10.65 -19.76
N ILE A 429 21.41 9.58 -19.57
CA ILE A 429 21.91 8.21 -19.49
C ILE A 429 21.36 7.43 -20.68
N ASP A 430 22.24 6.83 -21.46
CA ASP A 430 21.94 5.85 -22.51
C ASP A 430 22.60 4.53 -22.12
N HIS A 431 21.85 3.65 -21.47
CA HIS A 431 22.34 2.38 -20.95
C HIS A 431 21.61 1.21 -21.61
N LYS A 432 22.15 0.76 -22.76
CA LYS A 432 21.58 -0.28 -23.64
C LYS A 432 21.76 -1.70 -23.16
N THR A 433 22.37 -1.93 -21.98
CA THR A 433 22.53 -3.28 -21.43
C THR A 433 22.29 -3.30 -19.94
N PRO A 434 21.44 -4.21 -19.42
CA PRO A 434 21.28 -4.42 -17.99
C PRO A 434 22.63 -4.72 -17.34
N SER A 435 22.89 -4.13 -16.16
CA SER A 435 24.06 -4.42 -15.31
C SER A 435 25.46 -4.21 -15.91
N LYS A 436 25.65 -3.28 -16.82
CA LYS A 436 27.00 -2.90 -17.25
C LYS A 436 27.53 -1.74 -16.43
N LEU A 437 28.74 -1.90 -15.90
CA LEU A 437 29.50 -0.80 -15.33
C LEU A 437 29.85 0.17 -16.46
N LEU A 438 29.33 1.37 -16.38
CA LEU A 438 29.89 2.48 -17.15
C LEU A 438 31.05 3.02 -16.31
N SER A 439 32.27 2.50 -16.53
CA SER A 439 33.45 3.24 -16.13
C SER A 439 33.40 4.62 -16.81
N ARG A 440 34.02 5.63 -16.22
CA ARG A 440 34.11 7.03 -16.69
C ARG A 440 34.79 7.19 -18.08
N THR A 441 34.39 6.40 -19.06
CA THR A 441 34.67 6.61 -20.47
C THR A 441 33.45 7.18 -21.17
N THR A 442 32.45 7.67 -20.46
CA THR A 442 31.61 8.68 -21.04
C THR A 442 32.54 9.85 -21.31
N LYS A 443 32.89 10.06 -22.57
CA LYS A 443 33.36 11.37 -23.03
C LYS A 443 32.49 12.39 -22.27
N PRO A 444 33.09 13.39 -21.58
CA PRO A 444 32.31 14.50 -21.09
C PRO A 444 31.36 14.87 -22.22
N TYR A 445 30.08 15.05 -21.91
CA TYR A 445 29.09 15.37 -22.92
C TYR A 445 29.46 16.74 -23.47
N GLY A 446 30.51 16.77 -24.28
CA GLY A 446 30.98 17.90 -25.07
C GLY A 446 30.18 18.02 -26.35
N GLY A 447 28.93 17.60 -26.29
CA GLY A 447 27.93 17.97 -27.26
C GLY A 447 27.48 19.36 -26.91
N SER A 448 27.80 20.32 -27.77
CA SER A 448 27.06 21.57 -27.81
C SER A 448 25.58 21.22 -27.59
N TYR A 449 24.85 21.97 -26.71
CA TYR A 449 23.39 21.88 -26.48
C TYR A 449 22.54 22.09 -27.77
N THR A 450 23.06 21.79 -28.92
CA THR A 450 22.60 22.17 -30.25
C THR A 450 21.51 21.29 -30.84
N GLN A 451 21.05 20.27 -30.13
CA GLN A 451 19.88 19.46 -30.56
C GLN A 451 19.02 19.00 -29.40
N SER A 452 18.51 19.95 -28.64
CA SER A 452 17.33 19.69 -27.77
C SER A 452 16.08 19.73 -28.64
N ASP A 453 15.19 18.76 -28.48
CA ASP A 453 13.85 18.78 -29.06
C ASP A 453 12.84 19.55 -28.18
N LEU A 454 13.32 20.23 -27.14
CA LEU A 454 12.49 21.00 -26.21
C LEU A 454 12.19 22.40 -26.76
N GLU A 455 10.90 22.72 -26.86
CA GLU A 455 10.38 24.06 -27.15
C GLU A 455 9.49 24.54 -26.00
N PHE A 456 9.56 25.82 -25.67
CA PHE A 456 8.82 26.37 -24.54
C PHE A 456 8.53 27.87 -24.68
N THR A 457 7.44 28.30 -24.05
CA THR A 457 7.05 29.69 -23.79
C THR A 457 6.43 29.76 -22.40
N ASN A 458 6.02 30.92 -21.93
CA ASN A 458 5.28 31.04 -20.65
C ASN A 458 3.98 30.23 -20.59
N THR A 459 3.45 29.79 -21.73
CA THR A 459 2.19 29.07 -21.85
C THR A 459 2.29 27.78 -22.63
N ARG A 460 3.50 27.33 -22.97
CA ARG A 460 3.71 26.12 -23.76
C ARG A 460 5.01 25.45 -23.39
N ILE A 461 4.97 24.11 -23.32
CA ILE A 461 6.14 23.25 -23.21
C ILE A 461 5.93 22.02 -24.08
N GLU A 462 6.91 21.68 -24.91
CA GLU A 462 6.84 20.52 -25.79
C GLU A 462 8.20 19.94 -26.14
N ASN A 463 8.18 18.71 -26.61
CA ASN A 463 9.27 18.04 -27.29
C ASN A 463 8.73 17.31 -28.54
N SER A 464 9.48 16.36 -29.09
CA SER A 464 9.07 15.57 -30.26
C SER A 464 7.80 14.71 -30.00
N ASN A 465 7.51 14.33 -28.75
CA ASN A 465 6.47 13.36 -28.39
C ASN A 465 5.18 14.01 -27.89
N ILE A 466 5.28 15.06 -27.09
CA ILE A 466 4.14 15.62 -26.37
C ILE A 466 4.19 17.14 -26.31
N CYS A 467 3.03 17.80 -26.36
CA CYS A 467 2.90 19.25 -26.22
C CYS A 467 1.80 19.59 -25.21
N LEU A 468 2.15 20.36 -24.18
CA LEU A 468 1.20 21.01 -23.29
C LEU A 468 1.15 22.50 -23.62
N SER A 469 -0.05 23.05 -23.83
CA SER A 469 -0.25 24.47 -24.05
C SER A 469 -1.44 25.00 -23.24
N ILE A 470 -1.31 26.25 -22.80
CA ILE A 470 -2.34 26.95 -22.02
C ILE A 470 -2.92 28.05 -22.91
N LYS A 471 -4.23 28.03 -23.10
CA LYS A 471 -4.94 29.06 -23.90
C LYS A 471 -6.31 29.31 -23.27
N ASN A 472 -6.66 30.58 -23.08
CA ASN A 472 -7.93 31.01 -22.50
C ASN A 472 -8.24 30.39 -21.13
N GLY A 473 -7.23 30.13 -20.29
CA GLY A 473 -7.40 29.52 -18.97
C GLY A 473 -7.55 28.00 -19.00
N GLU A 474 -7.43 27.35 -20.14
CA GLU A 474 -7.55 25.90 -20.32
C GLU A 474 -6.19 25.26 -20.70
N ILE A 475 -5.95 24.06 -20.21
CA ILE A 475 -4.80 23.24 -20.59
C ILE A 475 -5.20 22.32 -21.73
N LYS A 476 -4.54 22.49 -22.85
CA LYS A 476 -4.62 21.60 -24.01
C LYS A 476 -3.40 20.68 -24.02
N LEU A 477 -3.62 19.37 -24.16
CA LEU A 477 -2.57 18.38 -24.35
C LEU A 477 -2.64 17.82 -25.78
N THR A 478 -1.48 17.65 -26.41
CA THR A 478 -1.34 17.05 -27.74
C THR A 478 -0.37 15.89 -27.67
N ASP A 479 -0.82 14.72 -28.04
CA ASP A 479 0.04 13.59 -28.37
C ASP A 479 0.56 13.80 -29.80
N LYS A 480 1.84 14.12 -29.93
CA LYS A 480 2.46 14.43 -31.23
C LYS A 480 2.74 13.16 -32.06
N ILE A 481 2.76 12.00 -31.42
CA ILE A 481 2.98 10.71 -32.11
C ILE A 481 1.72 10.30 -32.88
N THR A 482 0.55 10.37 -32.25
CA THR A 482 -0.74 10.02 -32.88
C THR A 482 -1.43 11.21 -33.53
N GLY A 483 -1.00 12.44 -33.20
CA GLY A 483 -1.67 13.68 -33.61
C GLY A 483 -2.95 14.00 -32.83
N ASN A 484 -3.26 13.23 -31.80
CA ASN A 484 -4.45 13.44 -30.99
C ASN A 484 -4.35 14.71 -30.14
N VAL A 485 -5.43 15.49 -30.14
CA VAL A 485 -5.56 16.73 -29.37
C VAL A 485 -6.67 16.58 -28.34
N TYR A 486 -6.37 16.97 -27.10
CA TYR A 486 -7.26 16.93 -25.95
C TYR A 486 -7.42 18.36 -25.40
N PRO A 487 -8.54 19.05 -25.70
CA PRO A 487 -8.81 20.37 -25.14
C PRO A 487 -9.27 20.22 -23.68
N ASN A 488 -9.03 21.25 -22.88
CA ASN A 488 -9.39 21.29 -21.45
C ASN A 488 -9.07 19.98 -20.72
N PHE A 489 -7.84 19.48 -20.94
CA PHE A 489 -7.48 18.12 -20.57
C PHE A 489 -7.24 17.92 -19.07
N ILE A 490 -6.62 18.93 -18.42
CA ILE A 490 -6.24 18.85 -17.01
C ILE A 490 -7.02 19.90 -16.23
N GLU A 491 -7.75 19.44 -15.24
CA GLU A 491 -8.47 20.28 -14.29
C GLU A 491 -8.17 19.84 -12.86
N PHE A 492 -8.25 20.77 -11.90
CA PHE A 492 -8.24 20.45 -10.48
C PHE A 492 -9.63 20.67 -9.90
N VAL A 493 -10.06 19.78 -9.02
CA VAL A 493 -11.36 19.88 -8.37
C VAL A 493 -11.24 19.58 -6.88
N ASN A 494 -11.99 20.34 -6.08
CA ASN A 494 -12.04 20.14 -4.64
C ASN A 494 -13.49 19.96 -4.18
N PHE A 495 -13.73 18.85 -3.45
CA PHE A 495 -15.03 18.48 -2.92
C PHE A 495 -15.01 18.54 -1.39
N LYS A 496 -16.18 18.80 -0.80
CA LYS A 496 -16.40 18.62 0.62
C LYS A 496 -16.52 17.14 0.97
N ASP A 497 -15.91 16.72 2.07
CA ASP A 497 -15.97 15.35 2.56
C ASP A 497 -16.67 15.29 3.92
N LEU A 498 -17.82 14.61 3.98
CA LEU A 498 -18.61 14.36 5.19
C LEU A 498 -18.33 12.97 5.80
N GLY A 499 -17.34 12.27 5.28
CA GLY A 499 -17.02 10.90 5.63
C GLY A 499 -16.13 10.74 6.86
N ASP A 500 -15.25 9.77 6.75
CA ASP A 500 -14.29 9.36 7.78
C ASP A 500 -13.05 8.71 7.14
N THR A 501 -12.12 8.18 7.94
CA THR A 501 -10.88 7.58 7.39
C THR A 501 -11.16 6.41 6.46
N TYR A 502 -12.27 5.74 6.56
CA TYR A 502 -12.63 4.54 5.79
C TYR A 502 -13.33 4.85 4.46
N ASN A 503 -14.24 5.83 4.44
CA ASN A 503 -14.99 6.17 3.25
C ASN A 503 -15.11 7.69 3.06
N PHE A 504 -14.98 8.11 1.80
CA PHE A 504 -15.41 9.43 1.39
C PHE A 504 -16.94 9.57 1.62
N GLY A 505 -17.35 10.67 2.23
CA GLY A 505 -18.76 10.98 2.47
C GLY A 505 -19.26 12.09 1.54
N PRO A 506 -20.05 11.75 0.50
CA PRO A 506 -20.53 12.75 -0.44
C PRO A 506 -21.51 13.73 0.20
N ASP A 507 -21.29 15.04 -0.02
CA ASP A 507 -22.31 16.06 0.19
C ASP A 507 -23.14 16.22 -1.11
N LYS A 508 -24.43 15.89 -1.06
CA LYS A 508 -25.30 15.94 -2.26
C LYS A 508 -25.44 17.34 -2.87
N SER A 509 -25.18 18.38 -2.09
CA SER A 509 -25.27 19.78 -2.53
C SER A 509 -23.96 20.28 -3.14
N ASP A 510 -22.85 19.55 -3.00
CA ASP A 510 -21.54 19.93 -3.48
C ASP A 510 -21.26 19.34 -4.87
N THR A 511 -21.12 20.20 -5.86
CA THR A 511 -20.77 19.83 -7.25
C THR A 511 -19.27 19.84 -7.51
N GLY A 512 -18.46 20.18 -6.48
CA GLY A 512 -17.02 20.36 -6.58
C GLY A 512 -16.63 21.76 -7.08
N LYS A 513 -15.63 22.35 -6.44
CA LYS A 513 -15.05 23.63 -6.88
C LYS A 513 -13.95 23.37 -7.88
N GLN A 514 -14.10 23.93 -9.07
CA GLN A 514 -13.09 23.84 -10.14
C GLN A 514 -11.93 24.83 -9.88
N GLY A 515 -10.74 24.43 -10.36
CA GLY A 515 -9.54 25.26 -10.32
C GLY A 515 -9.45 26.18 -11.53
N GLU A 516 -9.03 27.42 -11.30
CA GLU A 516 -8.78 28.41 -12.35
C GLU A 516 -7.27 28.69 -12.43
N ILE A 517 -6.74 28.78 -13.65
CA ILE A 517 -5.34 29.19 -13.87
C ILE A 517 -5.25 30.70 -13.62
N ILE A 518 -4.36 31.10 -12.68
CA ILE A 518 -4.14 32.51 -12.33
C ILE A 518 -2.83 33.06 -12.89
N SER A 519 -1.84 32.21 -13.14
CA SER A 519 -0.59 32.59 -13.82
C SER A 519 0.11 31.39 -14.41
N SER A 520 0.96 31.66 -15.40
CA SER A 520 1.89 30.69 -15.95
C SER A 520 3.18 31.40 -16.35
N GLU A 521 4.31 30.84 -15.98
CA GLU A 521 5.63 31.39 -16.26
C GLU A 521 6.66 30.27 -16.48
N ILE A 522 7.75 30.61 -17.16
CA ILE A 522 8.87 29.71 -17.31
C ILE A 522 9.59 29.57 -15.98
N LEU A 523 9.65 28.34 -15.44
CA LEU A 523 10.41 28.03 -14.22
C LEU A 523 11.87 27.68 -14.55
N ARG A 524 12.11 26.97 -15.64
CA ARG A 524 13.43 26.51 -16.05
C ARG A 524 13.52 26.37 -17.56
N VAL A 525 14.68 26.73 -18.06
CA VAL A 525 15.11 26.53 -19.44
C VAL A 525 16.37 25.68 -19.44
N GLY A 526 16.37 24.55 -20.13
CA GLY A 526 17.54 23.68 -20.24
C GLY A 526 17.51 22.82 -21.49
N GLY A 527 18.67 22.25 -21.82
CA GLY A 527 18.81 21.35 -22.98
C GLY A 527 18.30 19.94 -22.69
N LEU A 528 18.35 19.52 -21.41
CA LEU A 528 17.89 18.22 -20.97
C LEU A 528 16.47 18.26 -20.36
N GLN A 529 16.13 19.36 -19.71
CA GLN A 529 14.80 19.54 -19.12
C GLN A 529 14.39 21.01 -19.15
N SER A 530 13.15 21.27 -19.55
CA SER A 530 12.48 22.56 -19.35
C SER A 530 11.31 22.40 -18.41
N ALA A 531 10.89 23.49 -17.74
CA ALA A 531 9.77 23.47 -16.81
C ALA A 531 9.00 24.78 -16.80
N LEU A 532 7.68 24.65 -16.63
CA LEU A 532 6.74 25.75 -16.37
C LEU A 532 6.30 25.72 -14.90
N LEU A 533 6.03 26.88 -14.34
CA LEU A 533 5.27 27.05 -13.09
C LEU A 533 3.88 27.58 -13.46
N VAL A 534 2.86 26.77 -13.20
CA VAL A 534 1.45 27.16 -13.40
C VAL A 534 0.77 27.22 -12.04
N LYS A 535 0.15 28.35 -11.76
CA LYS A 535 -0.60 28.55 -10.51
C LYS A 535 -2.10 28.41 -10.72
N PHE A 536 -2.73 27.59 -9.87
CA PHE A 536 -4.18 27.40 -9.87
C PHE A 536 -4.79 27.93 -8.59
N LYS A 537 -5.99 28.45 -8.68
CA LYS A 537 -6.83 28.85 -7.53
C LYS A 537 -8.10 28.03 -7.50
N ILE A 538 -8.34 27.34 -6.36
CA ILE A 538 -9.54 26.54 -6.12
C ILE A 538 -10.20 27.05 -4.83
N GLY A 539 -11.12 27.99 -4.94
CA GLY A 539 -11.66 28.66 -3.76
C GLY A 539 -10.55 29.38 -2.98
N THR A 540 -10.19 28.88 -1.79
CA THR A 540 -9.11 29.43 -0.94
C THR A 540 -7.76 28.70 -1.10
N ILE A 541 -7.71 27.60 -1.86
CA ILE A 541 -6.50 26.84 -2.10
C ILE A 541 -5.75 27.46 -3.29
N ILE A 542 -4.44 27.66 -3.14
CA ILE A 542 -3.53 27.98 -4.24
C ILE A 542 -2.63 26.79 -4.43
N LEU A 543 -2.56 26.29 -5.66
CA LEU A 543 -1.66 25.22 -6.07
C LEU A 543 -0.56 25.80 -6.95
N ASP A 544 0.69 25.51 -6.63
CA ASP A 544 1.85 25.74 -7.48
C ASP A 544 2.16 24.42 -8.20
N ALA A 545 1.93 24.37 -9.51
CA ALA A 545 2.20 23.22 -10.35
C ALA A 545 3.49 23.43 -11.14
N GLU A 546 4.58 22.80 -10.70
CA GLU A 546 5.80 22.67 -11.50
C GLU A 546 5.56 21.56 -12.54
N ILE A 547 5.58 21.92 -13.83
CA ILE A 547 5.36 21.00 -14.95
C ILE A 547 6.68 20.91 -15.72
N ALA A 548 7.35 19.77 -15.63
CA ALA A 548 8.64 19.55 -16.25
C ALA A 548 8.55 18.53 -17.40
N LEU A 549 9.28 18.78 -18.47
CA LEU A 549 9.41 17.89 -19.62
C LEU A 549 10.88 17.64 -19.90
N ASN A 550 11.25 16.36 -19.94
CA ASN A 550 12.58 15.94 -20.33
C ASN A 550 12.71 15.83 -21.87
N LYS A 551 13.91 16.06 -22.36
CA LYS A 551 14.29 15.77 -23.74
C LYS A 551 13.90 14.33 -24.09
N ASN A 552 13.29 14.12 -25.25
CA ASN A 552 12.85 12.83 -25.80
C ASN A 552 11.85 12.02 -24.92
N SER A 553 11.44 12.52 -23.76
CA SER A 553 10.46 11.81 -22.90
C SER A 553 9.05 11.92 -23.48
N HIS A 554 8.23 10.88 -23.27
CA HIS A 554 6.80 10.93 -23.53
C HIS A 554 6.00 11.31 -22.25
N LEU A 555 6.68 11.52 -21.11
CA LEU A 555 6.08 11.85 -19.83
C LEU A 555 6.28 13.32 -19.45
N LEU A 556 5.17 14.02 -19.19
CA LEU A 556 5.15 15.30 -18.47
C LEU A 556 5.14 15.03 -16.98
N LYS A 557 6.09 15.58 -16.25
CA LYS A 557 6.25 15.40 -14.79
C LYS A 557 5.63 16.56 -14.04
N PHE A 558 4.75 16.27 -13.10
CA PHE A 558 4.06 17.24 -12.27
C PHE A 558 4.53 17.15 -10.82
N LYS A 559 4.85 18.30 -10.23
CA LYS A 559 5.02 18.47 -8.79
C LYS A 559 4.11 19.58 -8.33
N ILE A 560 3.06 19.20 -7.62
CA ILE A 560 2.04 20.10 -7.11
C ILE A 560 2.35 20.43 -5.65
N ILE A 561 2.46 21.72 -5.33
CA ILE A 561 2.81 22.22 -3.99
C ILE A 561 1.70 23.14 -3.52
N TRP A 562 1.21 22.93 -2.30
CA TRP A 562 0.22 23.82 -1.69
C TRP A 562 0.28 23.79 -0.16
N ASN A 563 -0.21 24.86 0.45
CA ASN A 563 -0.43 24.92 1.88
C ASN A 563 -1.90 24.64 2.17
N ASN A 564 -2.21 23.42 2.65
CA ASN A 564 -3.57 23.05 3.01
C ASN A 564 -4.01 23.77 4.29
N LYS A 565 -5.09 24.56 4.19
CA LYS A 565 -5.74 25.25 5.30
C LYS A 565 -7.21 24.79 5.49
N MET A 566 -7.67 23.89 4.63
CA MET A 566 -9.04 23.38 4.66
C MET A 566 -9.12 22.04 5.40
N ARG A 567 -10.28 21.81 5.99
CA ARG A 567 -10.63 20.57 6.69
C ARG A 567 -11.74 19.85 5.94
N ASN A 568 -11.80 18.54 6.06
CA ASN A 568 -12.89 17.70 5.54
C ASN A 568 -13.16 17.96 4.06
N HIS A 569 -12.15 17.73 3.24
CA HIS A 569 -12.22 17.90 1.80
C HIS A 569 -11.38 16.89 1.02
N LEU A 570 -11.69 16.75 -0.24
CA LEU A 570 -11.00 15.89 -1.20
C LEU A 570 -10.55 16.73 -2.39
N LEU A 571 -9.22 16.77 -2.61
CA LEU A 571 -8.60 17.45 -3.75
C LEU A 571 -8.14 16.42 -4.77
N GLN A 572 -8.60 16.56 -6.02
CA GLN A 572 -8.26 15.66 -7.13
C GLN A 572 -7.77 16.45 -8.34
N VAL A 573 -6.92 15.81 -9.15
CA VAL A 573 -6.65 16.21 -10.54
C VAL A 573 -7.50 15.34 -11.48
N LYS A 574 -8.11 15.96 -12.49
CA LYS A 574 -8.97 15.34 -13.50
C LYS A 574 -8.27 15.35 -14.84
N PHE A 575 -8.42 14.26 -15.58
CA PHE A 575 -7.98 14.11 -16.95
C PHE A 575 -9.18 13.79 -17.84
N ASN A 576 -9.53 14.70 -18.75
CA ASN A 576 -10.70 14.58 -19.61
C ASN A 576 -10.32 13.88 -20.93
N LEU A 577 -10.72 12.62 -21.06
CA LEU A 577 -10.48 11.81 -22.25
C LEU A 577 -11.61 12.01 -23.30
N LYS A 578 -11.42 11.44 -24.49
CA LYS A 578 -12.38 11.60 -25.59
C LYS A 578 -13.62 10.72 -25.42
N GLU A 579 -13.41 9.47 -25.01
CA GLU A 579 -14.44 8.45 -24.94
C GLU A 579 -14.72 8.04 -23.48
N PRO A 580 -15.91 7.53 -23.18
CA PRO A 580 -16.21 6.97 -21.87
C PRO A 580 -15.22 5.86 -21.48
N ILE A 581 -14.78 5.88 -20.22
CA ILE A 581 -13.83 4.91 -19.69
C ILE A 581 -14.63 3.70 -19.20
N THR A 582 -14.46 2.56 -19.86
CA THR A 582 -15.06 1.28 -19.46
C THR A 582 -14.07 0.36 -18.75
N LYS A 583 -12.77 0.58 -18.96
CA LYS A 583 -11.71 -0.22 -18.35
C LYS A 583 -10.44 0.59 -18.11
N THR A 584 -9.69 0.20 -17.10
CA THR A 584 -8.35 0.70 -16.83
C THR A 584 -7.37 -0.47 -16.69
N PHE A 585 -6.10 -0.15 -16.90
CA PHE A 585 -4.96 -1.01 -16.59
C PHE A 585 -4.19 -0.38 -15.45
N SER A 586 -4.01 -1.07 -14.33
CA SER A 586 -3.33 -0.49 -13.18
C SER A 586 -2.37 -1.49 -12.55
N GLU A 587 -1.32 -0.96 -11.93
CA GLU A 587 -0.37 -1.79 -11.22
C GLU A 587 -0.96 -2.31 -9.90
N ASP A 588 -0.82 -3.63 -9.68
CA ASP A 588 -1.19 -4.34 -8.48
C ASP A 588 -0.17 -5.47 -8.22
N MET A 589 0.44 -5.51 -7.05
CA MET A 589 1.46 -6.53 -6.67
C MET A 589 2.60 -6.68 -7.69
N ASN A 590 3.07 -5.55 -8.29
CA ASN A 590 4.09 -5.50 -9.35
C ASN A 590 3.69 -6.19 -10.66
N THR A 591 2.41 -6.34 -10.92
CA THR A 591 1.85 -6.80 -12.20
C THR A 591 0.81 -5.81 -12.70
N LEU A 592 0.48 -5.89 -13.99
CA LEU A 592 -0.59 -5.09 -14.57
C LEU A 592 -1.91 -5.87 -14.51
N ILE A 593 -2.95 -5.25 -13.97
CA ILE A 593 -4.30 -5.82 -13.93
C ILE A 593 -5.30 -4.93 -14.67
N THR A 594 -6.36 -5.55 -15.18
CA THR A 594 -7.47 -4.86 -15.81
C THR A 594 -8.62 -4.75 -14.82
N ARG A 595 -9.24 -3.55 -14.72
CA ARG A 595 -10.48 -3.30 -13.99
C ARG A 595 -11.54 -2.72 -14.91
N GLU A 596 -12.76 -3.23 -14.79
CA GLU A 596 -13.91 -2.74 -15.53
C GLU A 596 -14.70 -1.73 -14.68
N PHE A 597 -15.29 -0.75 -15.33
CA PHE A 597 -16.04 0.34 -14.69
C PHE A 597 -17.38 0.55 -15.38
N ASP A 598 -18.37 0.98 -14.59
CA ASP A 598 -19.64 1.44 -15.11
C ASP A 598 -19.46 2.83 -15.77
N PRO A 599 -19.61 2.94 -17.10
CA PRO A 599 -19.44 4.22 -17.80
C PRO A 599 -20.56 5.24 -17.47
N ASN A 600 -21.67 4.78 -16.86
CA ASN A 600 -22.76 5.67 -16.43
C ASN A 600 -22.60 6.14 -15.00
N TYR A 601 -21.52 5.74 -14.31
CA TYR A 601 -21.27 6.18 -12.95
C TYR A 601 -21.06 7.69 -12.91
N GLU A 602 -21.90 8.37 -12.12
CA GLU A 602 -21.72 9.76 -11.78
C GLU A 602 -21.13 9.87 -10.37
N ILE A 603 -20.06 10.64 -10.25
CA ILE A 603 -19.37 10.85 -8.99
C ILE A 603 -20.38 11.16 -7.88
N ARG A 604 -20.40 10.31 -6.83
CA ARG A 604 -20.94 10.62 -5.50
C ARG A 604 -22.47 10.80 -5.40
N LYS A 605 -23.23 10.32 -6.37
CA LYS A 605 -24.70 10.37 -6.31
C LYS A 605 -25.33 9.14 -5.68
N ASN A 606 -24.63 8.01 -5.67
CA ASN A 606 -25.16 6.75 -5.16
C ASN A 606 -24.98 6.66 -3.63
N LEU A 607 -26.05 6.36 -2.93
CA LEU A 607 -26.04 6.12 -1.49
C LEU A 607 -26.46 4.67 -1.22
N PRO A 608 -25.99 4.04 -0.12
CA PRO A 608 -26.40 2.68 0.20
C PRO A 608 -27.92 2.59 0.37
N LYS A 609 -28.50 1.58 -0.26
CA LYS A 609 -29.95 1.31 -0.15
C LYS A 609 -30.25 0.42 1.05
N GLU A 610 -29.28 -0.40 1.46
CA GLU A 610 -29.42 -1.41 2.49
C GLU A 610 -28.51 -1.12 3.68
N LYS A 611 -28.97 -1.50 4.87
CA LYS A 611 -28.20 -1.33 6.11
C LYS A 611 -26.99 -2.26 6.08
N GLY A 612 -25.84 -1.73 6.43
CA GLY A 612 -24.59 -2.48 6.53
C GLY A 612 -23.69 -2.43 5.29
N LEU A 613 -24.21 -1.96 4.17
CA LEU A 613 -23.43 -1.80 2.95
C LEU A 613 -22.89 -0.37 2.81
N GLU A 614 -21.85 -0.22 2.03
CA GLU A 614 -21.29 1.08 1.65
C GLU A 614 -21.69 1.47 0.22
N VAL A 615 -21.56 2.76 -0.10
CA VAL A 615 -21.82 3.27 -1.45
C VAL A 615 -20.93 2.58 -2.47
N LYS A 616 -21.51 2.07 -3.54
CA LYS A 616 -20.74 1.57 -4.68
C LYS A 616 -20.10 2.76 -5.40
N THR A 617 -18.79 2.69 -5.62
CA THR A 617 -18.01 3.73 -6.29
C THR A 617 -17.17 3.13 -7.42
N ASN A 618 -16.81 3.96 -8.41
CA ASN A 618 -15.80 3.63 -9.40
C ASN A 618 -14.38 4.04 -8.90
N THR A 619 -14.19 4.15 -7.60
CA THR A 619 -12.88 4.35 -6.97
C THR A 619 -12.12 3.04 -6.93
N ALA A 620 -10.84 3.07 -7.27
CA ALA A 620 -9.98 1.89 -7.27
C ALA A 620 -8.55 2.21 -6.79
N PRO A 621 -7.85 1.21 -6.26
CA PRO A 621 -6.46 1.37 -5.85
C PRO A 621 -5.51 1.26 -7.05
N MET A 622 -4.35 1.89 -6.93
CA MET A 622 -3.17 1.67 -7.76
C MET A 622 -1.92 1.76 -6.90
N GLN A 623 -0.86 1.08 -7.28
CA GLN A 623 0.42 1.24 -6.56
C GLN A 623 1.21 2.42 -7.14
N ARG A 624 1.60 2.35 -8.40
CA ARG A 624 2.38 3.42 -9.06
C ARG A 624 1.82 3.85 -10.41
N TYR A 625 0.95 3.02 -11.05
CA TYR A 625 0.58 3.19 -12.44
C TYR A 625 -0.91 2.93 -12.68
N VAL A 626 -1.51 3.76 -13.53
CA VAL A 626 -2.83 3.51 -14.13
C VAL A 626 -2.86 4.05 -15.56
N ALA A 627 -3.50 3.31 -16.45
CA ALA A 627 -3.69 3.71 -17.85
C ALA A 627 -5.09 3.38 -18.36
N THR A 628 -5.53 4.13 -19.35
CA THR A 628 -6.76 3.89 -20.12
C THR A 628 -6.70 4.61 -21.47
N GLN A 629 -7.21 4.01 -22.52
CA GLN A 629 -7.29 4.61 -23.87
C GLN A 629 -5.96 5.16 -24.41
N GLY A 630 -4.83 4.52 -24.06
CA GLY A 630 -3.49 4.98 -24.43
C GLY A 630 -2.95 6.15 -23.60
N PHE A 631 -3.74 6.71 -22.69
CA PHE A 631 -3.30 7.69 -21.68
C PHE A 631 -2.83 6.98 -20.42
N GLU A 632 -1.73 7.44 -19.85
CA GLU A 632 -1.13 6.84 -18.66
C GLU A 632 -0.76 7.86 -17.59
N VAL A 633 -0.81 7.43 -16.34
CA VAL A 633 -0.39 8.19 -15.15
C VAL A 633 0.54 7.32 -14.31
N VAL A 634 1.71 7.86 -13.99
CA VAL A 634 2.64 7.27 -13.01
C VAL A 634 2.68 8.16 -11.79
N THR A 635 2.48 7.61 -10.59
CA THR A 635 2.42 8.39 -9.36
C THR A 635 3.54 8.05 -8.38
N LYS A 636 3.85 8.98 -7.49
CA LYS A 636 4.75 8.75 -6.34
C LYS A 636 3.93 8.63 -5.04
N GLY A 637 3.25 7.48 -4.89
CA GLY A 637 2.49 7.17 -3.70
C GLY A 637 1.13 7.87 -3.60
N LEU A 638 0.52 8.21 -4.75
CA LEU A 638 -0.90 8.51 -4.84
C LEU A 638 -1.60 7.21 -5.24
N CYS A 639 -2.32 6.60 -4.31
CA CYS A 639 -2.80 5.22 -4.46
C CYS A 639 -4.29 5.11 -4.83
N GLU A 640 -4.98 6.23 -5.02
CA GLU A 640 -6.40 6.25 -5.36
C GLU A 640 -6.63 6.93 -6.70
N TYR A 641 -7.37 6.23 -7.56
CA TYR A 641 -7.99 6.84 -8.73
C TYR A 641 -9.49 6.56 -8.77
N GLU A 642 -10.21 7.37 -9.52
CA GLU A 642 -11.64 7.24 -9.74
C GLU A 642 -11.95 7.43 -11.22
N VAL A 643 -12.93 6.69 -11.73
CA VAL A 643 -13.41 6.80 -13.11
C VAL A 643 -14.82 7.33 -13.11
N SER A 644 -15.08 8.41 -13.86
CA SER A 644 -16.41 8.97 -14.04
C SER A 644 -16.62 9.37 -15.50
N GLN A 645 -17.48 8.65 -16.18
CA GLN A 645 -17.73 8.84 -17.61
C GLN A 645 -16.43 8.78 -18.43
N ASN A 646 -16.02 9.87 -19.08
CA ASN A 646 -14.77 9.98 -19.83
C ASN A 646 -13.61 10.58 -19.03
N THR A 647 -13.74 10.65 -17.70
CA THR A 647 -12.76 11.32 -16.84
C THR A 647 -12.04 10.33 -15.95
N LEU A 648 -10.69 10.37 -15.94
CA LEU A 648 -9.85 9.73 -14.94
C LEU A 648 -9.46 10.77 -13.89
N LEU A 649 -9.69 10.48 -12.61
CA LEU A 649 -9.33 11.35 -11.49
C LEU A 649 -8.28 10.68 -10.62
N ILE A 650 -7.28 11.46 -10.17
CA ILE A 650 -6.27 11.02 -9.21
C ILE A 650 -6.40 11.85 -7.94
N THR A 651 -6.52 11.21 -6.80
CA THR A 651 -6.61 11.90 -5.51
C THR A 651 -5.24 12.40 -5.05
N LEU A 652 -5.11 13.72 -4.92
CA LEU A 652 -3.91 14.39 -4.43
C LEU A 652 -3.88 14.48 -2.89
N LEU A 653 -5.05 14.71 -2.30
CA LEU A 653 -5.24 14.83 -0.87
C LEU A 653 -6.67 14.47 -0.49
N ARG A 654 -6.81 13.69 0.56
CA ARG A 654 -8.06 13.53 1.29
C ARG A 654 -7.86 13.94 2.74
N SER A 655 -8.51 15.03 3.14
CA SER A 655 -8.42 15.65 4.47
C SER A 655 -9.65 15.26 5.27
N ILE A 656 -9.48 14.51 6.36
CA ILE A 656 -10.59 14.03 7.20
C ILE A 656 -10.15 13.96 8.67
N GLY A 657 -11.04 14.18 9.63
CA GLY A 657 -10.70 14.36 11.04
C GLY A 657 -11.31 13.37 12.01
N VAL A 658 -11.83 12.23 11.56
CA VAL A 658 -12.43 11.22 12.44
C VAL A 658 -12.17 9.82 11.90
N VAL A 659 -11.86 8.87 12.81
CA VAL A 659 -11.61 7.46 12.43
C VAL A 659 -12.86 6.86 11.80
N SER A 660 -13.99 6.89 12.49
CA SER A 660 -15.27 6.43 11.96
C SER A 660 -16.38 7.41 12.32
N ASN A 661 -17.08 7.94 11.31
CA ASN A 661 -18.18 8.87 11.52
C ASN A 661 -19.51 8.11 11.54
N PRO A 662 -20.23 8.09 12.68
CA PRO A 662 -21.53 7.42 12.77
C PRO A 662 -22.60 7.98 11.80
N LYS A 663 -22.37 9.19 11.27
CA LYS A 663 -23.25 9.88 10.31
C LYS A 663 -22.67 9.90 8.91
N ASN A 664 -21.69 9.05 8.59
CA ASN A 664 -21.11 9.00 7.26
C ASN A 664 -22.20 8.64 6.23
N PRO A 665 -22.48 9.51 5.23
CA PRO A 665 -23.51 9.25 4.24
C PRO A 665 -23.19 8.07 3.30
N ALA A 666 -21.95 7.63 3.25
CA ALA A 666 -21.52 6.48 2.46
C ALA A 666 -21.83 5.12 3.10
N ARG A 667 -22.18 5.10 4.39
CA ARG A 667 -22.52 3.88 5.14
C ARG A 667 -23.68 4.14 6.10
N THR A 668 -24.42 3.08 6.40
CA THR A 668 -25.49 3.14 7.41
C THR A 668 -25.05 2.67 8.79
N THR A 669 -23.88 2.04 8.89
CA THR A 669 -23.28 1.57 10.14
C THR A 669 -21.83 2.04 10.28
N PRO A 670 -21.33 2.34 11.49
CA PRO A 670 -19.93 2.65 11.70
C PRO A 670 -19.00 1.48 11.32
N ALA A 671 -17.78 1.79 10.89
CA ALA A 671 -16.74 0.81 10.63
C ALA A 671 -15.69 0.73 11.76
N GLY A 672 -15.85 1.55 12.80
CA GLY A 672 -14.95 1.61 13.96
C GLY A 672 -15.40 2.66 14.97
N PRO A 673 -14.59 2.96 15.98
CA PRO A 673 -14.92 3.95 17.01
C PRO A 673 -14.86 5.40 16.49
N PRO A 674 -15.70 6.32 16.99
CA PRO A 674 -15.75 7.71 16.55
C PRO A 674 -14.64 8.57 17.20
N ILE A 675 -13.39 8.20 17.02
CA ILE A 675 -12.21 8.90 17.56
C ILE A 675 -11.79 10.04 16.64
N LEU A 676 -11.54 11.23 17.20
CA LEU A 676 -11.01 12.35 16.47
C LEU A 676 -9.52 12.13 16.13
N VAL A 677 -9.14 12.50 14.90
CA VAL A 677 -7.78 12.35 14.35
C VAL A 677 -7.42 13.59 13.53
N ASP A 678 -7.04 14.64 14.22
CA ASP A 678 -6.80 15.95 13.62
C ASP A 678 -5.62 15.95 12.63
N GLU A 679 -4.60 15.12 12.82
CA GLU A 679 -3.45 15.04 11.91
C GLU A 679 -3.83 14.42 10.55
N ALA A 680 -4.93 13.67 10.48
CA ALA A 680 -5.45 13.17 9.21
C ALA A 680 -6.06 14.29 8.33
N GLN A 681 -6.27 15.48 8.88
CA GLN A 681 -6.61 16.68 8.10
C GLN A 681 -5.45 17.16 7.21
N GLN A 682 -4.23 16.73 7.48
CA GLN A 682 -3.04 17.06 6.70
C GLN A 682 -2.89 18.59 6.47
N ILE A 683 -3.14 19.37 7.51
CA ILE A 683 -2.99 20.83 7.48
C ILE A 683 -1.51 21.18 7.29
N GLY A 684 -1.22 22.22 6.52
CA GLY A 684 0.13 22.71 6.23
C GLY A 684 0.61 22.37 4.82
N LEU A 685 1.93 22.33 4.64
CA LEU A 685 2.56 22.10 3.35
C LEU A 685 2.32 20.68 2.87
N ASN A 686 1.76 20.57 1.67
CA ASN A 686 1.54 19.30 0.98
C ASN A 686 2.21 19.31 -0.40
N ILE A 687 2.70 18.16 -0.83
CA ILE A 687 3.32 17.96 -2.14
C ILE A 687 2.74 16.68 -2.74
N ALA A 688 2.34 16.74 -4.00
CA ALA A 688 1.95 15.58 -4.79
C ALA A 688 2.79 15.50 -6.06
N GLU A 689 3.29 14.32 -6.40
CA GLU A 689 4.12 14.12 -7.59
C GLU A 689 3.53 13.00 -8.45
N PHE A 690 3.39 13.27 -9.74
CA PHE A 690 2.96 12.30 -10.74
C PHE A 690 3.50 12.69 -12.11
N ALA A 691 3.45 11.76 -13.05
CA ALA A 691 3.75 12.01 -14.46
C ALA A 691 2.60 11.50 -15.34
N ILE A 692 2.40 12.15 -16.47
CA ILE A 692 1.37 11.77 -17.44
C ILE A 692 1.94 11.67 -18.83
N GLY A 693 1.40 10.78 -19.65
CA GLY A 693 1.82 10.63 -21.03
C GLY A 693 0.87 9.80 -21.86
N PHE A 694 1.30 9.51 -23.08
CA PHE A 694 0.59 8.61 -23.97
C PHE A 694 1.53 7.48 -24.39
N SER A 695 1.07 6.24 -24.14
CA SER A 695 1.79 5.03 -24.50
C SER A 695 0.82 3.85 -24.58
N SER A 696 1.25 2.73 -25.15
CA SER A 696 0.50 1.48 -24.99
C SER A 696 0.73 0.91 -23.59
N GLU A 697 -0.29 0.27 -23.04
CA GLU A 697 -0.24 -0.38 -21.73
C GLU A 697 0.87 -1.46 -21.63
N GLU A 698 1.36 -2.00 -22.76
CA GLU A 698 2.47 -2.94 -22.79
C GLU A 698 3.79 -2.31 -22.33
N ASN A 699 3.92 -0.99 -22.43
CA ASN A 699 5.12 -0.24 -22.06
C ASN A 699 5.09 0.29 -20.61
N TRP A 700 4.13 -0.12 -19.78
CA TRP A 700 3.93 0.39 -18.42
C TRP A 700 5.20 0.35 -17.54
N GLN A 701 6.04 -0.68 -17.70
CA GLN A 701 7.28 -0.79 -16.94
C GLN A 701 8.31 0.27 -17.35
N THR A 702 8.33 0.67 -18.61
CA THR A 702 9.20 1.74 -19.10
C THR A 702 8.80 3.08 -18.47
N ALA A 703 7.50 3.38 -18.42
CA ALA A 703 6.98 4.58 -17.76
C ALA A 703 7.33 4.60 -16.26
N ILE A 704 7.15 3.47 -15.56
CA ILE A 704 7.56 3.36 -14.15
C ILE A 704 9.07 3.55 -13.99
N ASN A 705 9.91 2.93 -14.84
CA ASN A 705 11.36 3.05 -14.73
C ASN A 705 11.86 4.48 -14.96
N GLU A 706 11.16 5.31 -15.75
CA GLU A 706 11.51 6.72 -15.89
C GLU A 706 11.29 7.52 -14.58
N ILE A 707 10.31 7.14 -13.78
CA ILE A 707 9.96 7.82 -12.52
C ILE A 707 10.64 7.18 -11.29
N TYR A 708 10.88 5.86 -11.35
CA TYR A 708 11.54 5.04 -10.33
C TYR A 708 12.74 4.28 -10.93
N PRO A 709 13.78 4.99 -11.40
CA PRO A 709 14.90 4.36 -12.10
C PRO A 709 15.65 3.42 -11.15
N GLN A 710 15.83 2.17 -11.56
CA GLN A 710 16.62 1.16 -10.83
C GLN A 710 18.11 1.37 -11.08
N ILE A 711 18.59 2.60 -10.85
CA ILE A 711 19.95 3.03 -11.16
C ILE A 711 20.65 3.50 -9.90
N ILE A 712 21.86 2.98 -9.70
CA ILE A 712 22.83 3.50 -8.74
C ILE A 712 23.89 4.27 -9.51
N TYR A 713 24.25 5.41 -9.00
CA TYR A 713 25.31 6.25 -9.57
C TYR A 713 26.18 6.86 -8.47
N ASN A 714 27.43 7.06 -8.79
CA ASN A 714 28.42 7.83 -8.04
C ASN A 714 29.22 8.67 -9.04
N PHE A 715 29.28 9.98 -8.84
CA PHE A 715 29.98 10.91 -9.74
C PHE A 715 31.06 11.68 -9.00
#